data_32d566d1b48d68272248803b6c0f1321
#
_entry.id   32d566d1b48d68272248803b6c0f1321
#
_cell.length_a   1.000
_cell.length_b   1.000
_cell.length_c   1.000
_cell.angle_alpha   90.00
_cell.angle_beta   90.00
_cell.angle_gamma   90.00
#
_symmetry.space_group_name_H-M   'P 1'
#
loop_
_entity.id
_entity.type
_entity.pdbx_description
1 polymer ?
#
loop_
_entity_poly.entity_id
_entity_poly.type
_entity_poly.pdbx_seq_one_letter_code
_entity_poly.pdbx_strand_id
1 'polypeptide(L)'
;MNCRQMDCGSASSGHNVNFNGSAIQLHCSDEVKVVLRDKGKDSRCYGTVYIQKNNKLQPVCASSTWGRKEAEMVCRELNCGSVVQFTSVGATSGQTVIMGDVNCSGKESSLWHCPANRAKTLQCQKYPYLICSDSVNAKLVDGPGRCAGRLEIMHEGQWKRVHGDKWDDKISNIICSQLKCGNARTENPEKFMAGSGDFLTVTCSSVQKSNISECQIDKLQSSIQRDNKRAVGITCEEHKVVFLNGSCSGIVGIEEGGETYWLSGSNETWNKNTADTVCQQMHCGEAKNHTFIPSGGMMVWDKSYNCSSSGNDLFECDNATLPFDYNTTIAHVICTEKIEMSLTKGCYGHVNFSVQGESGGVCSDAWTDKKSKMVCEQLKCGEQVLSPLFKVDNYRILLKSVHTVQKINTLTQSNLVKMGDSRTSCEPAYVVCSASVKTRLTDSRDKCSGNVEIQYQGSWVPVCADDNTQNTICKELGCGKRNKTLDYFGPIPLSSVTVQCPQGAGSLNACTVSEKSPYCDLIGLRCSDWRTIALESDNTCSGEVIVYSEGKRHPVSSDGWTASEAQQLCKDMNCGKFKSLNVLKPPMKNEICSLWPKNFSCADVQHESIWDCEKNTPPAHNKKLYVECDYKPKITLSEGCSGVLKIDNIPVCNENGKQWKHEDSHKLCQELNCGNAIDESLEQKATQQSYHVQCDDHHYRLGQCKRVIGNYNSALVSIYCYHSLKFKTTKTCGGELQVLYHNVWKNVSEQSSIGDNFKEKLCQSINCSGVDPDMKPNRNKQVFLDFDLKCRDEVKDVRYCVEKRKQPVQSFPAELYCQGYVPDIVKPPVPPPKNLVSIIIGVGLLLVLVALIIVFVRFFLRKGKKSSRMLPGKDVFEEFESGDYEAVENNEIPSTFRSEADFISENDAPSASSLPYDDIDEATEAQPLNPPGVMAAASRDSYMNDDGLDENADGVTYEGEDPQENYDDIEAGPVTTQTKAEVHDSPSITPKGDSAAAPPDLVQGDDDYLVPGEDG
;
A
#
# COMPACT_ATOMS: atom_id res chain seq x y z
N MET A 1 74.40 35.69 -10.98
CA MET A 1 73.54 34.83 -10.22
C MET A 1 74.12 33.42 -10.21
N ASN A 2 74.20 32.80 -9.11
CA ASN A 2 74.80 31.48 -9.01
C ASN A 2 73.66 30.41 -9.26
N CYS A 3 73.73 29.67 -10.37
CA CYS A 3 72.72 28.64 -10.75
C CYS A 3 72.48 27.60 -9.65
N ARG A 4 73.42 27.41 -8.71
CA ARG A 4 73.26 26.49 -7.54
C ARG A 4 72.17 26.98 -6.57
N GLN A 5 71.80 28.27 -6.54
CA GLN A 5 70.70 28.75 -5.69
C GLN A 5 69.30 28.57 -6.30
N MET A 6 69.23 28.31 -7.62
CA MET A 6 67.93 28.09 -8.32
C MET A 6 67.68 26.63 -8.57
N ASP A 7 68.62 25.73 -8.25
CA ASP A 7 68.52 24.27 -8.47
C ASP A 7 68.11 23.90 -9.92
N CYS A 8 68.62 24.65 -10.90
CA CYS A 8 68.23 24.58 -12.32
C CYS A 8 69.19 23.74 -13.17
N GLY A 9 70.09 22.96 -12.62
CA GLY A 9 71.14 22.27 -13.41
C GLY A 9 72.22 23.22 -13.86
N SER A 10 73.05 22.91 -14.89
CA SER A 10 74.17 23.70 -15.37
C SER A 10 73.70 24.82 -16.29
N ALA A 11 74.26 26.06 -16.08
CA ALA A 11 74.01 27.16 -16.98
C ALA A 11 74.90 27.05 -18.22
N SER A 12 74.39 27.23 -19.41
CA SER A 12 75.21 27.33 -20.63
C SER A 12 75.85 28.72 -20.70
N SER A 13 77.15 28.83 -20.90
CA SER A 13 77.89 30.06 -21.13
C SER A 13 77.71 30.41 -22.58
N GLY A 14 76.95 31.43 -22.89
CA GLY A 14 76.81 32.02 -24.18
C GLY A 14 77.96 33.08 -24.32
N HIS A 15 78.64 33.13 -25.49
CA HIS A 15 79.65 34.06 -25.80
C HIS A 15 79.12 35.53 -25.89
N ASN A 16 79.83 36.42 -25.36
CA ASN A 16 79.80 37.87 -25.37
C ASN A 16 78.76 38.51 -26.27
N VAL A 17 77.68 38.98 -25.66
CA VAL A 17 76.78 39.94 -26.25
C VAL A 17 76.97 41.26 -25.47
N ASN A 18 77.24 42.37 -26.12
CA ASN A 18 77.25 43.73 -25.57
C ASN A 18 75.78 43.99 -24.98
N PHE A 19 75.70 44.06 -23.68
CA PHE A 19 74.49 44.41 -22.97
C PHE A 19 74.33 45.92 -22.92
N ASN A 20 73.34 46.45 -23.69
CA ASN A 20 72.72 47.73 -23.44
C ASN A 20 71.31 47.46 -22.90
N GLY A 21 71.21 46.96 -21.74
CA GLY A 21 69.84 46.70 -21.13
C GLY A 21 69.89 45.81 -19.91
N SER A 22 69.03 46.08 -19.00
CA SER A 22 69.01 45.63 -17.61
C SER A 22 68.33 44.26 -17.34
N ALA A 23 68.21 43.38 -18.36
CA ALA A 23 67.64 42.06 -18.16
C ALA A 23 68.62 40.91 -18.48
N ILE A 24 68.86 40.05 -17.57
CA ILE A 24 69.55 38.76 -17.76
C ILE A 24 68.60 37.66 -18.07
N GLN A 25 68.69 37.06 -19.27
CA GLN A 25 67.95 35.84 -19.60
C GLN A 25 68.80 34.59 -19.22
N LEU A 26 68.28 33.79 -18.30
CA LEU A 26 68.95 32.57 -17.85
C LEU A 26 68.30 31.39 -18.49
N HIS A 27 69.04 30.60 -19.28
CA HIS A 27 68.57 29.27 -19.72
C HIS A 27 69.21 28.18 -18.85
N CYS A 28 68.35 27.40 -18.20
CA CYS A 28 68.81 26.28 -17.39
C CYS A 28 68.64 24.97 -18.18
N SER A 29 69.52 24.00 -17.97
CA SER A 29 69.53 22.73 -18.69
C SER A 29 68.44 21.76 -18.20
N ASP A 30 67.97 21.96 -16.97
CA ASP A 30 66.97 21.10 -16.35
C ASP A 30 65.57 21.74 -16.36
N GLU A 31 64.64 21.12 -17.08
CA GLU A 31 63.25 21.53 -17.05
C GLU A 31 62.59 20.92 -15.81
N VAL A 32 61.98 21.71 -14.94
CA VAL A 32 61.18 21.29 -13.80
C VAL A 32 59.73 21.65 -14.06
N LYS A 33 58.87 20.66 -14.06
CA LYS A 33 57.45 20.81 -14.38
C LYS A 33 56.61 20.17 -13.35
N VAL A 34 55.58 20.86 -12.89
CA VAL A 34 54.51 20.28 -12.03
C VAL A 34 53.54 19.51 -12.91
N VAL A 35 53.13 18.32 -12.46
CA VAL A 35 52.17 17.42 -13.15
C VAL A 35 51.21 16.89 -12.16
N LEU A 36 49.93 16.90 -12.50
CA LEU A 36 48.86 16.22 -11.72
C LEU A 36 48.60 14.87 -12.30
N ARG A 37 48.44 13.87 -11.44
CA ARG A 37 48.10 12.49 -11.84
C ARG A 37 46.95 11.92 -11.04
N ASP A 38 46.02 11.27 -11.73
CA ASP A 38 44.97 10.47 -11.12
C ASP A 38 45.05 9.01 -11.60
N LYS A 39 45.01 8.04 -10.65
CA LYS A 39 45.10 6.61 -10.94
C LYS A 39 46.23 6.24 -11.93
N GLY A 40 47.40 6.89 -11.80
CA GLY A 40 48.56 6.59 -12.61
C GLY A 40 48.58 7.23 -14.01
N LYS A 41 47.56 8.02 -14.38
CA LYS A 41 47.48 8.79 -15.65
C LYS A 41 47.64 10.28 -15.39
N ASP A 42 48.23 10.97 -16.31
CA ASP A 42 48.37 12.42 -16.25
C ASP A 42 46.97 13.06 -16.41
N SER A 43 46.66 14.01 -15.56
CA SER A 43 45.41 14.79 -15.60
C SER A 43 45.74 16.29 -15.65
N ARG A 44 44.87 17.09 -16.26
CA ARG A 44 45.18 18.51 -16.49
C ARG A 44 45.03 19.34 -15.20
N CYS A 45 43.91 19.26 -14.52
CA CYS A 45 43.56 20.20 -13.45
C CYS A 45 43.08 19.52 -12.17
N TYR A 46 43.31 18.20 -11.99
CA TYR A 46 43.03 17.48 -10.75
C TYR A 46 44.00 16.31 -10.58
N GLY A 47 44.23 15.88 -9.36
CA GLY A 47 45.01 14.69 -9.05
C GLY A 47 46.12 14.89 -8.02
N THR A 48 46.94 13.87 -7.85
CA THR A 48 48.10 13.85 -6.96
C THR A 48 49.23 14.69 -7.58
N VAL A 49 49.87 15.51 -6.78
CA VAL A 49 50.95 16.42 -7.24
C VAL A 49 52.26 15.67 -7.40
N TYR A 50 52.77 15.73 -8.61
CA TYR A 50 54.10 15.22 -9.00
C TYR A 50 54.96 16.36 -9.57
N ILE A 51 56.25 16.20 -9.46
CA ILE A 51 57.24 17.05 -10.15
C ILE A 51 58.03 16.17 -11.09
N GLN A 52 58.08 16.58 -12.33
CA GLN A 52 58.94 16.03 -13.35
C GLN A 52 60.25 16.85 -13.38
N LYS A 53 61.38 16.20 -13.11
CA LYS A 53 62.72 16.79 -13.22
C LYS A 53 63.64 15.78 -13.92
N ASN A 54 64.29 16.22 -14.97
CA ASN A 54 65.19 15.37 -15.79
C ASN A 54 64.49 14.09 -16.27
N ASN A 55 63.27 14.20 -16.80
CA ASN A 55 62.43 13.13 -17.26
C ASN A 55 62.05 12.11 -16.17
N LYS A 56 62.36 12.37 -14.90
CA LYS A 56 61.96 11.55 -13.78
C LYS A 56 60.79 12.19 -13.04
N LEU A 57 59.67 11.46 -12.96
CA LEU A 57 58.47 11.89 -12.29
C LEU A 57 58.44 11.37 -10.84
N GLN A 58 58.34 12.25 -9.86
CA GLN A 58 58.35 11.91 -8.45
C GLN A 58 57.23 12.69 -7.70
N PRO A 59 56.52 12.06 -6.72
CA PRO A 59 55.48 12.75 -5.98
C PRO A 59 56.02 13.77 -4.98
N VAL A 60 55.18 14.73 -4.65
CA VAL A 60 55.41 15.67 -3.53
C VAL A 60 54.82 15.04 -2.26
N CYS A 61 55.42 15.30 -1.10
CA CYS A 61 54.91 14.84 0.20
C CYS A 61 53.97 15.86 0.83
N ALA A 62 52.82 15.44 1.22
CA ALA A 62 51.89 16.21 2.03
C ALA A 62 52.27 16.10 3.51
N SER A 63 53.07 17.08 3.99
CA SER A 63 53.36 17.25 5.41
C SER A 63 52.35 18.19 6.11
N SER A 64 52.53 18.45 7.37
CA SER A 64 51.67 19.35 8.16
C SER A 64 51.63 20.78 7.64
N THR A 65 52.60 21.17 6.82
CA THR A 65 52.71 22.50 6.18
C THR A 65 51.92 22.63 4.87
N TRP A 66 51.43 21.47 4.28
CA TRP A 66 50.67 21.51 3.06
C TRP A 66 49.27 22.04 3.29
N GLY A 67 48.94 23.17 2.76
CA GLY A 67 47.65 23.83 2.92
C GLY A 67 47.07 24.41 1.64
N ARG A 68 46.13 25.34 1.80
CA ARG A 68 45.49 26.01 0.66
C ARG A 68 46.48 26.81 -0.22
N LYS A 69 47.52 27.44 0.39
CA LYS A 69 48.46 28.24 -0.36
C LYS A 69 49.30 27.44 -1.34
N GLU A 70 49.73 26.24 -0.92
CA GLU A 70 50.51 25.32 -1.77
C GLU A 70 49.62 24.73 -2.86
N ALA A 71 48.37 24.38 -2.55
CA ALA A 71 47.42 23.90 -3.55
C ALA A 71 47.06 24.98 -4.58
N GLU A 72 46.84 26.22 -4.13
CA GLU A 72 46.58 27.40 -4.98
C GLU A 72 47.74 27.69 -5.92
N MET A 73 48.96 27.53 -5.41
CA MET A 73 50.17 27.68 -6.20
C MET A 73 50.21 26.70 -7.38
N VAL A 74 49.92 25.44 -7.13
CA VAL A 74 49.87 24.39 -8.15
C VAL A 74 48.80 24.67 -9.20
N CYS A 75 47.57 25.01 -8.79
CA CYS A 75 46.50 25.31 -9.73
C CYS A 75 46.86 26.51 -10.63
N ARG A 76 47.42 27.55 -10.05
CA ARG A 76 47.89 28.75 -10.79
C ARG A 76 49.04 28.46 -11.73
N GLU A 77 50.06 27.69 -11.33
CA GLU A 77 51.20 27.29 -12.17
C GLU A 77 50.75 26.49 -13.40
N LEU A 78 49.71 25.67 -13.23
CA LEU A 78 49.17 24.84 -14.32
C LEU A 78 48.12 25.57 -15.18
N ASN A 79 47.86 26.84 -14.90
CA ASN A 79 46.77 27.61 -15.53
C ASN A 79 45.42 26.87 -15.41
N CYS A 80 45.11 26.38 -14.21
CA CYS A 80 43.91 25.60 -13.90
C CYS A 80 42.90 26.37 -13.01
N GLY A 81 43.04 27.68 -12.93
CA GLY A 81 42.20 28.53 -12.07
C GLY A 81 42.56 28.44 -10.59
N SER A 82 41.62 28.53 -9.70
CA SER A 82 41.78 28.49 -8.24
C SER A 82 41.60 27.07 -7.68
N VAL A 83 42.08 26.83 -6.45
CA VAL A 83 41.84 25.54 -5.79
C VAL A 83 40.40 25.41 -5.27
N VAL A 84 39.70 24.37 -5.68
CA VAL A 84 38.36 24.00 -5.20
C VAL A 84 38.46 23.12 -3.97
N GLN A 85 39.24 22.06 -4.09
CA GLN A 85 39.43 21.08 -3.01
C GLN A 85 40.87 20.60 -2.97
N PHE A 86 41.39 20.40 -1.76
CA PHE A 86 42.68 19.76 -1.56
C PHE A 86 42.54 18.71 -0.42
N THR A 87 43.15 17.57 -0.64
CA THR A 87 43.13 16.44 0.31
C THR A 87 44.49 15.74 0.27
N SER A 88 44.62 14.63 0.95
CA SER A 88 45.83 13.81 0.85
C SER A 88 45.45 12.35 0.60
N VAL A 89 46.20 11.66 -0.24
CA VAL A 89 46.09 10.22 -0.52
C VAL A 89 47.24 9.48 0.11
N GLY A 90 47.05 8.21 0.45
CA GLY A 90 48.09 7.38 1.04
C GLY A 90 49.32 7.27 0.12
N ALA A 91 50.51 7.39 0.68
CA ALA A 91 51.75 7.20 -0.06
C ALA A 91 51.98 5.73 -0.40
N THR A 92 52.50 5.44 -1.61
CA THR A 92 52.90 4.08 -2.00
C THR A 92 54.25 3.74 -1.32
N SER A 93 54.30 2.65 -0.62
CA SER A 93 55.50 2.18 0.06
C SER A 93 56.67 2.01 -0.93
N GLY A 94 57.84 2.53 -0.55
CA GLY A 94 59.07 2.43 -1.35
C GLY A 94 59.27 3.48 -2.47
N GLN A 95 58.29 4.40 -2.66
CA GLN A 95 58.43 5.46 -3.69
C GLN A 95 59.19 6.68 -3.11
N THR A 96 60.26 7.06 -3.74
CA THR A 96 61.00 8.28 -3.35
C THR A 96 60.27 9.52 -3.73
N VAL A 97 60.15 10.48 -2.81
CA VAL A 97 59.55 11.78 -3.02
C VAL A 97 60.59 12.80 -3.40
N ILE A 98 60.17 13.86 -4.14
CA ILE A 98 61.10 14.87 -4.62
C ILE A 98 61.24 16.04 -3.62
N MET A 99 60.17 16.33 -2.91
CA MET A 99 60.13 17.41 -1.90
C MET A 99 58.99 17.17 -0.89
N GLY A 100 59.20 17.68 0.32
CA GLY A 100 58.19 17.75 1.36
C GLY A 100 58.37 18.99 2.22
N ASP A 101 57.49 19.14 3.26
CA ASP A 101 57.52 20.33 4.14
C ASP A 101 57.46 21.65 3.34
N VAL A 102 56.64 21.63 2.27
CA VAL A 102 56.48 22.78 1.38
C VAL A 102 55.75 23.90 2.08
N ASN A 103 56.29 25.10 2.05
CA ASN A 103 55.72 26.28 2.69
C ASN A 103 55.83 27.48 1.75
N CYS A 104 54.77 27.71 1.00
CA CYS A 104 54.71 28.80 0.04
C CYS A 104 54.27 30.12 0.68
N SER A 105 54.86 31.23 0.30
CA SER A 105 54.39 32.56 0.67
C SER A 105 53.15 33.01 -0.14
N GLY A 106 52.90 32.38 -1.28
CA GLY A 106 51.83 32.69 -2.21
C GLY A 106 52.24 33.65 -3.34
N LYS A 107 53.50 34.12 -3.33
CA LYS A 107 54.04 35.08 -4.31
C LYS A 107 54.97 34.39 -5.35
N GLU A 108 55.31 33.16 -5.13
CA GLU A 108 56.18 32.38 -6.01
C GLU A 108 55.50 32.14 -7.37
N SER A 109 56.34 32.03 -8.41
CA SER A 109 55.90 31.73 -9.77
C SER A 109 55.72 30.23 -10.04
N SER A 110 56.24 29.35 -9.15
CA SER A 110 56.18 27.90 -9.28
C SER A 110 56.29 27.23 -7.91
N LEU A 111 55.67 26.08 -7.74
CA LEU A 111 55.75 25.23 -6.54
C LEU A 111 57.20 24.88 -6.22
N TRP A 112 58.02 24.68 -7.26
CA TRP A 112 59.45 24.38 -7.12
C TRP A 112 60.21 25.48 -6.40
N HIS A 113 59.78 26.71 -6.48
CA HIS A 113 60.41 27.87 -5.84
C HIS A 113 60.04 28.07 -4.37
N CYS A 114 59.02 27.32 -3.88
CA CYS A 114 58.67 27.39 -2.50
C CYS A 114 59.72 26.76 -1.57
N PRO A 115 59.98 27.31 -0.38
CA PRO A 115 60.78 26.64 0.64
C PRO A 115 60.27 25.22 0.89
N ALA A 116 61.17 24.24 0.83
CA ALA A 116 60.79 22.84 0.96
C ALA A 116 61.99 21.94 1.38
N ASN A 117 61.68 20.84 2.04
CA ASN A 117 62.67 19.82 2.34
C ASN A 117 62.90 18.93 1.12
N ARG A 118 64.11 18.87 0.60
CA ARG A 118 64.50 18.09 -0.59
C ARG A 118 65.47 16.95 -0.24
N ALA A 119 65.46 16.45 0.99
CA ALA A 119 66.35 15.37 1.41
C ALA A 119 66.01 14.06 0.71
N LYS A 120 67.02 13.31 0.24
CA LYS A 120 66.85 12.04 -0.44
C LYS A 120 66.26 10.93 0.45
N THR A 121 66.25 11.12 1.77
CA THR A 121 65.76 10.18 2.80
C THR A 121 64.42 10.54 3.33
N LEU A 122 63.67 11.44 2.66
CA LEU A 122 62.36 11.90 3.13
C LEU A 122 61.37 10.76 3.09
N GLN A 123 60.84 10.35 4.27
CA GLN A 123 59.78 9.41 4.39
C GLN A 123 58.45 10.13 4.26
N CYS A 124 57.57 9.65 3.42
CA CYS A 124 56.26 10.26 3.16
C CYS A 124 55.16 9.28 3.41
N GLN A 125 54.16 9.68 4.19
CA GLN A 125 52.97 8.86 4.47
C GLN A 125 51.81 9.24 3.58
N LYS A 126 51.73 10.48 3.05
CA LYS A 126 50.61 11.00 2.26
C LYS A 126 51.09 11.91 1.14
N TYR A 127 50.48 11.78 0.00
CA TYR A 127 50.67 12.70 -1.14
C TYR A 127 49.52 13.69 -1.21
N PRO A 128 49.77 14.98 -1.58
CA PRO A 128 48.70 15.92 -1.77
C PRO A 128 47.92 15.64 -3.05
N TYR A 129 46.60 15.65 -2.93
CA TYR A 129 45.64 15.52 -4.01
C TYR A 129 44.79 16.78 -4.09
N LEU A 130 44.65 17.39 -5.26
CA LEU A 130 43.90 18.62 -5.42
C LEU A 130 43.01 18.61 -6.64
N ILE A 131 42.01 19.47 -6.61
CA ILE A 131 41.06 19.74 -7.68
C ILE A 131 41.02 21.24 -7.88
N CYS A 132 41.33 21.67 -9.10
CA CYS A 132 41.33 23.08 -9.50
C CYS A 132 40.01 23.42 -10.22
N SER A 133 39.64 24.71 -10.24
CA SER A 133 38.36 25.21 -10.74
C SER A 133 38.03 24.82 -12.19
N ASP A 134 39.06 24.83 -13.05
CA ASP A 134 38.87 24.54 -14.48
C ASP A 134 38.55 23.05 -14.77
N SER A 135 38.71 22.17 -13.78
CA SER A 135 38.30 20.78 -13.87
C SER A 135 36.84 20.54 -13.37
N VAL A 136 36.18 21.57 -12.85
CA VAL A 136 34.84 21.52 -12.34
C VAL A 136 33.89 22.24 -13.29
N ASN A 137 33.03 21.48 -13.97
CA ASN A 137 32.05 22.00 -14.89
C ASN A 137 30.66 21.44 -14.54
N ALA A 138 29.62 22.17 -14.91
CA ALA A 138 28.23 21.74 -14.78
C ALA A 138 27.61 21.51 -16.15
N LYS A 139 26.67 20.56 -16.22
CA LYS A 139 25.78 20.36 -17.37
C LYS A 139 24.41 19.88 -16.88
N LEU A 140 23.39 20.11 -17.68
CA LEU A 140 22.05 19.57 -17.52
C LEU A 140 21.86 18.44 -18.53
N VAL A 141 21.35 17.32 -18.10
CA VAL A 141 21.16 16.11 -18.92
C VAL A 141 19.79 15.50 -18.71
N ASP A 142 19.35 14.64 -19.66
CA ASP A 142 18.06 13.97 -19.66
C ASP A 142 16.84 14.92 -19.65
N GLY A 143 17.05 16.16 -20.07
CA GLY A 143 16.03 17.16 -20.32
C GLY A 143 15.85 17.42 -21.81
N PRO A 144 14.86 18.25 -22.20
CA PRO A 144 14.53 18.51 -23.59
C PRO A 144 15.48 19.48 -24.31
N GLY A 145 16.47 20.01 -23.62
CA GLY A 145 17.48 20.90 -24.20
C GLY A 145 18.58 21.24 -23.18
N ARG A 146 19.55 22.03 -23.59
CA ARG A 146 20.74 22.35 -22.76
C ARG A 146 20.46 23.17 -21.51
N CYS A 147 19.32 23.84 -21.45
CA CYS A 147 18.92 24.73 -20.33
C CYS A 147 17.91 24.09 -19.38
N ALA A 148 17.63 22.80 -19.50
CA ALA A 148 16.80 22.07 -18.57
C ALA A 148 17.27 20.61 -18.45
N GLY A 149 17.24 20.03 -17.26
CA GLY A 149 17.62 18.64 -17.06
C GLY A 149 18.12 18.34 -15.65
N ARG A 150 18.57 17.09 -15.45
CA ARG A 150 19.26 16.68 -14.24
C ARG A 150 20.65 17.26 -14.20
N LEU A 151 21.00 17.86 -13.07
CA LEU A 151 22.35 18.43 -12.86
C LEU A 151 23.39 17.33 -12.68
N GLU A 152 24.43 17.41 -13.50
CA GLU A 152 25.69 16.69 -13.31
C GLU A 152 26.87 17.66 -13.23
N ILE A 153 27.78 17.38 -12.32
CA ILE A 153 29.01 18.15 -12.11
C ILE A 153 30.20 17.27 -12.44
N MET A 154 31.15 17.82 -13.24
CA MET A 154 32.42 17.18 -13.48
C MET A 154 33.28 17.30 -12.23
N HIS A 155 33.59 16.16 -11.62
CA HIS A 155 34.43 16.06 -10.44
C HIS A 155 35.37 14.87 -10.57
N GLU A 156 36.69 15.09 -10.39
CA GLU A 156 37.70 14.05 -10.58
C GLU A 156 37.62 13.39 -11.97
N GLY A 157 37.41 14.19 -13.02
CA GLY A 157 37.33 13.70 -14.40
C GLY A 157 36.10 12.84 -14.73
N GLN A 158 35.12 12.79 -13.87
CA GLN A 158 33.88 12.04 -14.06
C GLN A 158 32.66 12.92 -13.84
N TRP A 159 31.61 12.74 -14.65
CA TRP A 159 30.33 13.36 -14.43
C TRP A 159 29.61 12.65 -13.32
N LYS A 160 29.22 13.37 -12.27
CA LYS A 160 28.53 12.82 -11.10
C LYS A 160 27.26 13.62 -10.85
N ARG A 161 26.23 12.93 -10.38
CA ARG A 161 24.92 13.50 -10.04
C ARG A 161 25.00 14.33 -8.76
N VAL A 162 24.10 15.30 -8.63
CA VAL A 162 23.98 16.10 -7.40
C VAL A 162 22.77 15.67 -6.60
N HIS A 163 22.95 15.47 -5.30
CA HIS A 163 21.88 15.10 -4.37
C HIS A 163 21.16 16.34 -3.84
N GLY A 164 19.83 16.25 -3.72
CA GLY A 164 18.99 17.37 -3.30
C GLY A 164 19.06 17.74 -1.82
N ASP A 165 19.78 16.97 -0.97
CA ASP A 165 20.01 17.38 0.40
C ASP A 165 20.84 18.65 0.46
N LYS A 166 20.36 19.67 1.17
CA LYS A 166 20.99 21.00 1.29
C LYS A 166 21.06 21.78 -0.04
N TRP A 167 20.26 21.41 -1.02
CA TRP A 167 20.16 22.18 -2.26
C TRP A 167 19.35 23.47 -2.01
N ASP A 168 19.85 24.59 -2.51
CA ASP A 168 19.22 25.91 -2.44
C ASP A 168 18.97 26.41 -3.87
N ASP A 169 17.83 27.02 -4.13
CA ASP A 169 17.46 27.61 -5.42
C ASP A 169 18.46 28.67 -5.91
N LYS A 170 19.18 29.31 -4.97
CA LYS A 170 20.26 30.20 -5.29
C LYS A 170 21.41 29.51 -6.04
N ILE A 171 21.65 28.23 -5.75
CA ILE A 171 22.66 27.43 -6.48
C ILE A 171 22.15 27.13 -7.89
N SER A 172 20.85 26.93 -8.07
CA SER A 172 20.22 26.77 -9.38
C SER A 172 20.49 28.01 -10.27
N ASN A 173 20.39 29.23 -9.73
CA ASN A 173 20.70 30.46 -10.44
C ASN A 173 22.18 30.53 -10.87
N ILE A 174 23.11 30.10 -10.00
CA ILE A 174 24.55 30.05 -10.38
C ILE A 174 24.76 29.12 -11.57
N ILE A 175 24.11 27.95 -11.55
CA ILE A 175 24.21 26.97 -12.65
C ILE A 175 23.63 27.54 -13.95
N CYS A 176 22.39 28.08 -13.90
CA CYS A 176 21.74 28.66 -15.08
C CYS A 176 22.58 29.80 -15.68
N SER A 177 23.11 30.70 -14.84
CA SER A 177 23.99 31.80 -15.27
C SER A 177 25.29 31.28 -15.85
N GLN A 178 25.94 30.29 -15.25
CA GLN A 178 27.16 29.65 -15.75
C GLN A 178 26.95 28.98 -17.11
N LEU A 179 25.77 28.37 -17.32
CA LEU A 179 25.38 27.73 -18.59
C LEU A 179 24.90 28.75 -19.63
N LYS A 180 24.83 30.04 -19.30
CA LYS A 180 24.25 31.11 -20.11
C LYS A 180 22.79 30.78 -20.53
N CYS A 181 21.98 30.47 -19.55
CA CYS A 181 20.55 30.07 -19.68
C CYS A 181 19.62 30.99 -18.88
N GLY A 182 20.04 32.21 -18.50
CA GLY A 182 19.25 33.11 -17.64
C GLY A 182 19.26 32.72 -16.19
N ASN A 183 18.17 32.94 -15.45
CA ASN A 183 18.00 32.49 -14.05
C ASN A 183 17.31 31.14 -13.98
N ALA A 184 17.25 30.57 -12.81
CA ALA A 184 16.50 29.33 -12.58
C ALA A 184 15.01 29.62 -12.38
N ARG A 185 14.16 28.81 -12.96
CA ARG A 185 12.70 28.81 -12.70
C ARG A 185 12.43 28.09 -11.38
N THR A 186 11.78 28.77 -10.46
CA THR A 186 11.41 28.22 -9.15
C THR A 186 9.98 27.68 -9.10
N GLU A 187 9.12 28.10 -10.03
CA GLU A 187 7.75 27.65 -10.13
C GLU A 187 7.65 26.29 -10.83
N ASN A 188 7.09 25.29 -10.17
CA ASN A 188 6.84 23.93 -10.67
C ASN A 188 8.08 23.25 -11.30
N PRO A 189 9.10 22.89 -10.49
CA PRO A 189 10.28 22.23 -11.02
C PRO A 189 9.91 20.91 -11.70
N GLU A 190 10.26 20.78 -12.99
CA GLU A 190 10.09 19.51 -13.69
C GLU A 190 10.97 18.43 -13.05
N LYS A 191 10.43 17.23 -12.95
CA LYS A 191 11.20 16.07 -12.50
C LYS A 191 11.93 15.46 -13.70
N PHE A 192 13.21 15.19 -13.53
CA PHE A 192 14.03 14.50 -14.50
C PHE A 192 14.44 13.12 -13.98
N MET A 193 14.84 12.25 -14.88
CA MET A 193 15.31 10.91 -14.55
C MET A 193 16.44 10.95 -13.53
N ALA A 194 16.41 10.13 -12.50
CA ALA A 194 17.41 10.11 -11.43
C ALA A 194 18.81 9.71 -11.90
N GLY A 195 18.93 8.98 -13.01
CA GLY A 195 20.18 8.50 -13.58
C GLY A 195 20.90 7.46 -12.71
N SER A 196 22.11 7.09 -13.10
CA SER A 196 22.98 6.12 -12.39
C SER A 196 24.33 6.74 -12.01
N GLY A 197 25.03 6.18 -11.03
CA GLY A 197 26.37 6.62 -10.59
C GLY A 197 26.36 7.32 -9.22
N ASP A 198 27.53 7.81 -8.81
CA ASP A 198 27.74 8.44 -7.51
C ASP A 198 27.07 9.81 -7.40
N PHE A 199 26.75 10.20 -6.17
CA PHE A 199 26.22 11.51 -5.85
C PHE A 199 27.27 12.45 -5.23
N LEU A 200 27.13 13.73 -5.52
CA LEU A 200 27.81 14.83 -4.86
C LEU A 200 26.80 15.63 -4.03
N THR A 201 27.26 16.26 -2.97
CA THR A 201 26.55 17.32 -2.26
C THR A 201 27.23 18.65 -2.51
N VAL A 202 26.44 19.70 -2.73
CA VAL A 202 26.95 21.04 -3.00
C VAL A 202 26.42 22.03 -1.98
N THR A 203 27.27 22.83 -1.42
CA THR A 203 26.92 23.91 -0.48
C THR A 203 27.65 25.21 -0.83
N CYS A 204 26.90 26.32 -0.94
CA CYS A 204 27.47 27.63 -1.24
C CYS A 204 27.23 28.58 -0.07
N SER A 205 28.30 29.09 0.52
CA SER A 205 28.26 29.90 1.75
C SER A 205 27.93 31.38 1.54
N SER A 206 27.86 31.88 0.29
CA SER A 206 27.48 33.28 0.00
C SER A 206 26.77 33.42 -1.33
N VAL A 207 25.92 34.46 -1.46
CA VAL A 207 25.04 34.73 -2.62
C VAL A 207 25.80 35.37 -3.79
N GLN A 208 27.05 35.78 -3.60
CA GLN A 208 27.83 36.52 -4.61
C GLN A 208 28.77 35.66 -5.46
N LYS A 209 28.53 34.33 -5.47
CA LYS A 209 29.37 33.43 -6.28
C LYS A 209 28.81 33.30 -7.69
N SER A 210 29.73 33.39 -8.68
CA SER A 210 29.40 33.37 -10.10
C SER A 210 29.58 31.99 -10.75
N ASN A 211 30.29 31.08 -10.07
CA ASN A 211 30.62 29.76 -10.61
C ASN A 211 30.50 28.67 -9.56
N ILE A 212 30.04 27.50 -9.98
CA ILE A 212 29.86 26.32 -9.11
C ILE A 212 31.20 25.86 -8.49
N SER A 213 32.32 26.10 -9.17
CA SER A 213 33.67 25.79 -8.65
C SER A 213 34.03 26.58 -7.40
N GLU A 214 33.32 27.64 -7.08
CA GLU A 214 33.50 28.42 -5.85
C GLU A 214 32.74 27.88 -4.65
N CYS A 215 31.88 26.88 -4.85
CA CYS A 215 31.10 26.21 -3.82
C CYS A 215 31.86 25.02 -3.27
N GLN A 216 31.47 24.57 -2.06
CA GLN A 216 31.99 23.34 -1.49
C GLN A 216 31.29 22.13 -2.15
N ILE A 217 32.09 21.21 -2.70
CA ILE A 217 31.61 20.01 -3.41
C ILE A 217 32.17 18.80 -2.67
N ASP A 218 31.31 18.00 -2.07
CA ASP A 218 31.68 16.81 -1.30
C ASP A 218 31.04 15.55 -1.90
N LYS A 219 31.73 14.41 -1.73
CA LYS A 219 31.16 13.10 -2.06
C LYS A 219 30.13 12.72 -1.02
N LEU A 220 28.95 12.26 -1.45
CA LEU A 220 27.93 11.75 -0.54
C LEU A 220 28.41 10.48 0.14
N GLN A 221 28.31 10.42 1.48
CA GLN A 221 28.69 9.22 2.23
C GLN A 221 27.72 8.06 1.96
N SER A 222 28.25 6.85 1.88
CA SER A 222 27.52 5.63 1.46
C SER A 222 26.31 5.23 2.30
N SER A 223 26.15 5.79 3.50
CA SER A 223 24.97 5.53 4.37
C SER A 223 23.67 6.19 3.86
N ILE A 224 23.77 7.20 3.01
CA ILE A 224 22.63 7.97 2.47
C ILE A 224 22.30 7.56 1.02
N GLN A 225 23.10 6.70 0.40
CA GLN A 225 22.99 6.31 -1.02
C GLN A 225 21.70 5.55 -1.40
N ARG A 226 20.81 5.22 -0.45
CA ARG A 226 19.61 4.42 -0.75
C ARG A 226 18.47 5.18 -1.42
N ASP A 227 18.52 6.51 -1.46
CA ASP A 227 17.47 7.32 -2.07
C ASP A 227 17.90 7.90 -3.43
N ASN A 228 17.88 7.03 -4.44
CA ASN A 228 18.18 7.43 -5.82
C ASN A 228 17.23 8.51 -6.40
N LYS A 229 16.11 8.79 -5.72
CA LYS A 229 15.05 9.68 -6.22
C LYS A 229 15.30 11.17 -5.96
N ARG A 230 16.39 11.51 -5.28
CA ARG A 230 16.70 12.91 -4.89
C ARG A 230 17.77 13.59 -5.75
N ALA A 231 17.87 13.23 -7.02
CA ALA A 231 18.75 13.96 -7.94
C ALA A 231 18.17 15.36 -8.22
N VAL A 232 19.05 16.38 -8.23
CA VAL A 232 18.69 17.77 -8.53
C VAL A 232 18.37 17.91 -10.00
N GLY A 233 17.17 18.44 -10.31
CA GLY A 233 16.76 18.88 -11.63
C GLY A 233 16.63 20.40 -11.68
N ILE A 234 17.04 21.02 -12.77
CA ILE A 234 17.03 22.48 -12.96
C ILE A 234 16.40 22.79 -14.32
N THR A 235 15.51 23.77 -14.35
CA THR A 235 15.00 24.40 -15.57
C THR A 235 15.30 25.89 -15.48
N CYS A 236 16.00 26.43 -16.49
CA CYS A 236 16.36 27.83 -16.54
C CYS A 236 15.32 28.65 -17.34
N GLU A 237 15.31 29.99 -17.16
CA GLU A 237 14.35 30.89 -17.82
C GLU A 237 14.45 30.89 -19.33
N GLU A 238 15.68 30.89 -19.89
CA GLU A 238 15.95 30.86 -21.34
C GLU A 238 15.86 29.43 -21.93
N HIS A 239 15.22 28.51 -21.23
CA HIS A 239 14.95 27.19 -21.78
C HIS A 239 13.87 27.28 -22.85
N LYS A 240 14.22 26.81 -24.06
CA LYS A 240 13.34 26.83 -25.25
C LYS A 240 12.93 25.43 -25.63
N VAL A 241 11.67 25.26 -25.97
CA VAL A 241 11.10 23.98 -26.43
C VAL A 241 10.28 24.21 -27.68
N VAL A 242 10.56 23.43 -28.72
CA VAL A 242 9.71 23.35 -29.92
C VAL A 242 8.55 22.43 -29.66
N PHE A 243 7.36 22.75 -30.12
CA PHE A 243 6.18 21.87 -30.08
C PHE A 243 5.29 22.09 -31.31
N LEU A 244 4.37 21.17 -31.55
CA LEU A 244 3.32 21.27 -32.55
C LEU A 244 1.95 21.36 -31.84
N ASN A 245 1.03 22.18 -32.33
CA ASN A 245 -0.30 22.29 -31.75
C ASN A 245 -1.24 21.10 -32.10
N GLY A 246 -0.76 20.12 -32.86
CA GLY A 246 -1.36 18.82 -33.10
C GLY A 246 -0.37 17.69 -32.96
N SER A 247 -0.85 16.44 -32.86
CA SER A 247 0.04 15.27 -32.77
C SER A 247 0.74 15.07 -34.12
N CYS A 248 2.05 15.35 -34.18
CA CYS A 248 2.85 15.28 -35.40
C CYS A 248 2.34 16.13 -36.57
N SER A 249 1.53 17.13 -36.34
CA SER A 249 1.06 18.09 -37.37
C SER A 249 0.60 19.38 -36.72
N GLY A 250 0.54 20.43 -37.50
CA GLY A 250 -0.02 21.70 -37.08
C GLY A 250 0.96 22.87 -37.12
N ILE A 251 0.63 23.90 -36.35
CA ILE A 251 1.44 25.11 -36.25
C ILE A 251 2.65 24.85 -35.40
N VAL A 252 3.82 25.33 -35.80
CA VAL A 252 5.05 25.19 -35.03
C VAL A 252 5.12 26.27 -33.97
N GLY A 253 5.18 25.83 -32.72
CA GLY A 253 5.27 26.68 -31.55
C GLY A 253 6.64 26.59 -30.86
N ILE A 254 7.01 27.66 -30.17
CA ILE A 254 8.21 27.74 -29.31
C ILE A 254 7.74 28.24 -27.94
N GLU A 255 8.08 27.53 -26.90
CA GLU A 255 7.92 27.99 -25.52
C GLU A 255 9.27 28.45 -24.98
N GLU A 256 9.32 29.67 -24.46
CA GLU A 256 10.48 30.24 -23.74
C GLU A 256 9.97 30.94 -22.48
N GLY A 257 10.59 30.66 -21.35
CA GLY A 257 10.24 31.33 -20.09
C GLY A 257 8.80 31.09 -19.58
N GLY A 258 8.02 30.18 -20.23
CA GLY A 258 6.59 29.97 -19.95
C GLY A 258 5.68 30.72 -20.90
N GLU A 259 6.20 31.61 -21.74
CA GLU A 259 5.48 32.26 -22.82
C GLU A 259 5.53 31.43 -24.09
N THR A 260 4.46 31.50 -24.89
CA THR A 260 4.33 30.75 -26.14
C THR A 260 4.36 31.67 -27.33
N TYR A 261 5.25 31.37 -28.26
CA TYR A 261 5.42 32.07 -29.53
C TYR A 261 5.18 31.10 -30.68
N TRP A 262 4.85 31.64 -31.86
CA TRP A 262 4.65 30.83 -33.04
C TRP A 262 5.76 31.14 -34.07
N LEU A 263 6.34 30.08 -34.64
CA LEU A 263 7.46 30.26 -35.58
C LEU A 263 6.97 30.97 -36.85
N SER A 264 7.67 32.00 -37.27
CA SER A 264 7.40 32.68 -38.53
C SER A 264 7.54 31.75 -39.72
N GLY A 265 6.63 31.84 -40.68
CA GLY A 265 6.57 31.01 -41.88
C GLY A 265 6.37 31.85 -43.14
N SER A 266 7.39 31.90 -43.99
CA SER A 266 7.34 32.48 -45.35
C SER A 266 8.16 31.61 -46.30
N ASN A 267 8.06 31.87 -47.60
CA ASN A 267 8.92 31.19 -48.61
C ASN A 267 10.40 31.29 -48.33
N GLU A 268 10.83 32.35 -47.65
CA GLU A 268 12.23 32.63 -47.34
C GLU A 268 12.67 32.02 -46.02
N THR A 269 11.75 31.92 -45.05
CA THR A 269 12.07 31.54 -43.66
C THR A 269 11.69 30.11 -43.30
N TRP A 270 10.80 29.49 -44.09
CA TRP A 270 10.24 28.16 -43.83
C TRP A 270 10.42 27.22 -45.00
N ASN A 271 11.53 26.48 -45.01
CA ASN A 271 11.88 25.53 -46.06
C ASN A 271 11.75 24.06 -45.56
N LYS A 272 11.90 23.10 -46.51
CA LYS A 272 11.78 21.69 -46.22
C LYS A 272 12.77 21.20 -45.15
N ASN A 273 14.03 21.63 -45.19
CA ASN A 273 15.03 21.19 -44.24
C ASN A 273 14.70 21.64 -42.80
N THR A 274 14.23 22.86 -42.63
CA THR A 274 13.79 23.37 -41.33
C THR A 274 12.54 22.64 -40.87
N ALA A 275 11.59 22.33 -41.76
CA ALA A 275 10.40 21.53 -41.42
C ALA A 275 10.77 20.08 -41.07
N ASP A 276 11.70 19.45 -41.81
CA ASP A 276 12.24 18.12 -41.47
C ASP A 276 12.92 18.10 -40.10
N THR A 277 13.70 19.12 -39.78
CA THR A 277 14.35 19.28 -38.49
C THR A 277 13.33 19.34 -37.35
N VAL A 278 12.23 20.12 -37.52
CA VAL A 278 11.15 20.18 -36.53
C VAL A 278 10.46 18.81 -36.38
N CYS A 279 10.11 18.14 -37.50
CA CYS A 279 9.48 16.83 -37.44
C CYS A 279 10.37 15.78 -36.74
N GLN A 280 11.67 15.76 -37.04
CA GLN A 280 12.65 14.85 -36.44
C GLN A 280 12.87 15.16 -34.95
N GLN A 281 12.95 16.43 -34.56
CA GLN A 281 13.08 16.88 -33.19
C GLN A 281 11.85 16.47 -32.36
N MET A 282 10.66 16.49 -32.97
CA MET A 282 9.41 16.01 -32.36
C MET A 282 9.25 14.50 -32.45
N HIS A 283 10.18 13.75 -32.99
CA HIS A 283 10.10 12.30 -33.25
C HIS A 283 8.94 11.89 -34.16
N CYS A 284 8.54 12.74 -35.08
CA CYS A 284 7.44 12.59 -36.02
C CYS A 284 7.85 12.17 -37.41
N GLY A 285 9.08 11.72 -37.62
CA GLY A 285 9.62 11.37 -38.94
C GLY A 285 10.04 12.62 -39.73
N GLU A 286 9.78 12.66 -41.03
CA GLU A 286 10.10 13.78 -41.94
C GLU A 286 8.87 14.61 -42.23
N ALA A 287 9.05 15.84 -42.74
CA ALA A 287 7.95 16.70 -43.15
C ALA A 287 7.35 16.16 -44.45
N LYS A 288 6.10 15.72 -44.39
CA LYS A 288 5.29 15.33 -45.54
C LYS A 288 4.78 16.53 -46.32
N ASN A 289 4.41 17.59 -45.61
CA ASN A 289 3.98 18.87 -46.17
C ASN A 289 4.41 19.99 -45.21
N HIS A 290 4.89 21.10 -45.79
CA HIS A 290 5.22 22.30 -45.06
C HIS A 290 4.57 23.50 -45.76
N THR A 291 3.82 24.27 -44.98
CA THR A 291 3.07 25.42 -45.43
C THR A 291 3.14 26.53 -44.39
N PHE A 292 2.58 27.65 -44.69
CA PHE A 292 2.40 28.72 -43.70
C PHE A 292 0.96 29.26 -43.79
N ILE A 293 0.49 29.78 -42.67
CA ILE A 293 -0.87 30.29 -42.50
C ILE A 293 -0.82 31.71 -41.90
N PRO A 294 -1.87 32.52 -42.05
CA PRO A 294 -1.91 33.85 -41.42
C PRO A 294 -1.79 33.74 -39.91
N SER A 295 -1.03 34.63 -39.28
CA SER A 295 -0.80 34.65 -37.81
C SER A 295 -2.05 34.96 -36.99
N GLY A 296 -3.03 35.67 -37.58
CA GLY A 296 -4.29 35.97 -36.87
C GLY A 296 -4.13 36.72 -35.55
N GLY A 297 -3.05 37.50 -35.40
CA GLY A 297 -2.75 38.24 -34.16
C GLY A 297 -2.04 37.41 -33.06
N MET A 298 -1.59 36.20 -33.39
CA MET A 298 -0.78 35.40 -32.48
C MET A 298 0.65 35.99 -32.37
N MET A 299 1.28 35.86 -31.20
CA MET A 299 2.65 36.30 -30.97
C MET A 299 3.61 35.47 -31.80
N VAL A 300 4.34 36.13 -32.74
CA VAL A 300 5.31 35.48 -33.63
C VAL A 300 6.68 35.56 -33.02
N TRP A 301 7.44 34.48 -33.16
CA TRP A 301 8.83 34.39 -32.70
C TRP A 301 9.70 35.34 -33.53
N ASP A 302 10.59 36.07 -32.86
CA ASP A 302 11.41 37.14 -33.43
C ASP A 302 12.58 36.72 -34.33
N LYS A 303 12.80 35.39 -34.45
CA LYS A 303 13.88 34.80 -35.22
C LYS A 303 13.39 33.78 -36.23
N SER A 304 14.01 33.80 -37.41
CA SER A 304 13.93 32.74 -38.40
C SER A 304 15.09 31.76 -38.24
N TYR A 305 14.87 30.51 -38.64
CA TYR A 305 15.92 29.49 -38.62
C TYR A 305 16.12 28.93 -40.03
N ASN A 306 17.38 28.71 -40.41
CA ASN A 306 17.74 28.06 -41.65
C ASN A 306 18.65 26.87 -41.38
N CYS A 307 18.06 25.66 -41.48
CA CYS A 307 18.77 24.43 -41.26
C CYS A 307 19.39 23.90 -42.56
N SER A 308 20.70 23.75 -42.59
CA SER A 308 21.47 23.29 -43.76
C SER A 308 21.36 21.75 -43.96
N SER A 309 21.04 21.00 -42.92
CA SER A 309 20.81 19.54 -42.96
C SER A 309 19.74 19.14 -41.94
N SER A 310 18.98 18.09 -42.23
CA SER A 310 18.06 17.50 -41.26
C SER A 310 18.85 16.78 -40.15
N GLY A 311 18.41 16.91 -38.90
CA GLY A 311 18.91 16.12 -37.78
C GLY A 311 19.53 16.88 -36.61
N ASN A 312 19.66 18.19 -36.68
CA ASN A 312 20.10 19.05 -35.57
C ASN A 312 18.87 19.58 -34.78
N ASP A 313 19.13 20.14 -33.59
CA ASP A 313 18.13 20.92 -32.88
C ASP A 313 17.82 22.20 -33.67
N LEU A 314 16.54 22.59 -33.79
CA LEU A 314 16.13 23.83 -34.46
C LEU A 314 16.91 25.05 -33.97
N PHE A 315 17.19 25.11 -32.68
CA PHE A 315 17.92 26.23 -32.06
C PHE A 315 19.43 26.24 -32.32
N GLU A 316 19.96 25.17 -32.90
CA GLU A 316 21.37 25.09 -33.37
C GLU A 316 21.52 25.49 -34.84
N CYS A 317 20.42 25.67 -35.57
CA CYS A 317 20.46 26.16 -36.95
C CYS A 317 20.83 27.63 -37.03
N ASP A 318 21.32 28.06 -38.17
CA ASP A 318 21.59 29.46 -38.45
C ASP A 318 20.33 30.31 -38.25
N ASN A 319 20.42 31.36 -37.46
CA ASN A 319 19.29 32.22 -37.18
C ASN A 319 19.52 33.68 -37.56
N ALA A 320 18.43 34.35 -37.92
CA ALA A 320 18.42 35.78 -38.23
C ALA A 320 17.21 36.42 -37.51
N THR A 321 17.42 37.63 -36.98
CA THR A 321 16.34 38.42 -36.37
C THR A 321 15.44 38.96 -37.49
N LEU A 322 14.13 38.79 -37.36
CA LEU A 322 13.15 39.22 -38.36
C LEU A 322 12.87 40.71 -38.22
N PRO A 323 12.79 41.47 -39.37
CA PRO A 323 12.24 42.81 -39.34
C PRO A 323 10.77 42.84 -38.92
N PHE A 324 10.32 43.94 -38.34
CA PHE A 324 8.98 44.10 -37.73
C PHE A 324 7.78 43.82 -38.67
N ASP A 325 7.97 43.85 -39.99
CA ASP A 325 6.91 43.66 -40.98
C ASP A 325 6.61 42.18 -41.34
N TYR A 326 7.40 41.23 -40.84
CA TYR A 326 7.24 39.77 -41.16
C TYR A 326 6.27 39.00 -40.29
N ASN A 327 5.48 39.68 -39.45
CA ASN A 327 4.57 39.03 -38.46
C ASN A 327 3.24 38.56 -39.04
N THR A 328 3.09 38.44 -40.37
CA THR A 328 1.80 38.13 -41.00
C THR A 328 1.49 36.63 -41.11
N THR A 329 2.51 35.77 -41.14
CA THR A 329 2.33 34.33 -41.36
C THR A 329 3.19 33.48 -40.43
N ILE A 330 2.67 32.30 -40.08
CA ILE A 330 3.29 31.36 -39.16
C ILE A 330 3.45 29.98 -39.83
N ALA A 331 4.48 29.27 -39.41
CA ALA A 331 4.89 27.97 -39.95
C ALA A 331 3.86 26.87 -39.59
N HIS A 332 3.48 26.10 -40.56
CA HIS A 332 2.62 24.92 -40.38
C HIS A 332 3.27 23.71 -41.05
N VAL A 333 3.23 22.54 -40.40
CA VAL A 333 3.85 21.31 -40.90
C VAL A 333 2.92 20.11 -40.70
N ILE A 334 3.03 19.13 -41.57
CA ILE A 334 2.45 17.80 -41.42
C ILE A 334 3.61 16.82 -41.58
N CYS A 335 3.92 16.09 -40.53
CA CYS A 335 4.96 15.06 -40.54
C CYS A 335 4.45 13.71 -41.02
N THR A 336 5.36 12.78 -41.35
CA THR A 336 5.04 11.47 -41.91
C THR A 336 4.50 10.46 -40.90
N GLU A 337 4.89 10.59 -39.64
CA GLU A 337 4.55 9.64 -38.60
C GLU A 337 3.57 10.22 -37.57
N LYS A 338 3.02 9.36 -36.73
CA LYS A 338 2.12 9.73 -35.63
C LYS A 338 2.71 9.26 -34.31
N ILE A 339 2.40 10.00 -33.24
CA ILE A 339 2.64 9.59 -31.87
C ILE A 339 1.30 9.17 -31.28
N GLU A 340 1.22 7.93 -30.79
CA GLU A 340 0.04 7.41 -30.13
C GLU A 340 0.34 7.11 -28.68
N MET A 341 -0.66 7.29 -27.80
CA MET A 341 -0.56 6.99 -26.38
C MET A 341 -1.72 6.13 -25.94
N SER A 342 -1.44 5.14 -25.10
CA SER A 342 -2.45 4.23 -24.54
C SER A 342 -2.05 3.80 -23.13
N LEU A 343 -2.99 3.19 -22.42
CA LEU A 343 -2.72 2.42 -21.21
C LEU A 343 -2.83 0.93 -21.53
N THR A 344 -1.93 0.12 -20.98
CA THR A 344 -1.81 -1.31 -21.34
C THR A 344 -3.05 -2.15 -21.06
N LYS A 345 -3.96 -1.67 -20.23
CA LYS A 345 -5.21 -2.37 -19.83
C LYS A 345 -6.43 -1.46 -19.95
N GLY A 346 -6.50 -0.65 -20.99
CA GLY A 346 -7.62 0.25 -21.26
C GLY A 346 -7.55 1.55 -20.46
N CYS A 347 -8.24 1.64 -19.32
CA CYS A 347 -8.22 2.83 -18.46
C CYS A 347 -7.28 2.71 -17.25
N TYR A 348 -6.42 1.72 -17.19
CA TYR A 348 -5.36 1.58 -16.19
C TYR A 348 -4.17 0.80 -16.77
N GLY A 349 -3.01 0.89 -16.11
CA GLY A 349 -1.83 0.15 -16.52
C GLY A 349 -0.62 1.03 -16.79
N HIS A 350 0.40 0.47 -17.46
CA HIS A 350 1.57 1.24 -17.88
C HIS A 350 1.19 2.23 -18.96
N VAL A 351 1.75 3.44 -18.84
CA VAL A 351 1.63 4.44 -19.90
C VAL A 351 2.51 4.00 -21.07
N ASN A 352 1.89 3.71 -22.19
CA ASN A 352 2.55 3.22 -23.40
C ASN A 352 2.49 4.28 -24.50
N PHE A 353 3.66 4.59 -25.08
CA PHE A 353 3.79 5.43 -26.25
C PHE A 353 4.22 4.60 -27.45
N SER A 354 3.62 4.87 -28.60
CA SER A 354 4.07 4.37 -29.90
C SER A 354 4.68 5.54 -30.66
N VAL A 355 5.98 5.45 -30.96
CA VAL A 355 6.79 6.50 -31.58
C VAL A 355 7.67 5.86 -32.65
N GLN A 356 7.48 6.24 -33.92
CA GLN A 356 8.27 5.71 -35.05
C GLN A 356 8.21 4.17 -35.14
N GLY A 357 7.02 3.59 -34.92
CA GLY A 357 6.81 2.13 -34.96
C GLY A 357 7.33 1.38 -33.73
N GLU A 358 8.02 2.03 -32.81
CA GLU A 358 8.44 1.45 -31.53
C GLU A 358 7.43 1.75 -30.44
N SER A 359 7.07 0.74 -29.64
CA SER A 359 6.17 0.91 -28.49
C SER A 359 6.88 0.61 -27.19
N GLY A 360 6.57 1.39 -26.15
CA GLY A 360 7.13 1.19 -24.82
C GLY A 360 6.71 2.24 -23.82
N GLY A 361 7.07 2.00 -22.56
CA GLY A 361 6.70 2.83 -21.42
C GLY A 361 7.54 4.10 -21.26
N VAL A 362 7.13 4.91 -20.29
CA VAL A 362 7.82 6.11 -19.83
C VAL A 362 8.40 5.87 -18.44
N CYS A 363 9.58 6.42 -18.16
CA CYS A 363 10.22 6.34 -16.85
C CYS A 363 9.39 7.06 -15.77
N SER A 364 9.17 6.41 -14.64
CA SER A 364 8.39 6.95 -13.52
C SER A 364 9.11 8.07 -12.77
N ASP A 365 10.45 8.12 -12.81
CA ASP A 365 11.26 9.16 -12.14
C ASP A 365 10.91 10.58 -12.61
N ALA A 366 10.55 10.73 -13.91
CA ALA A 366 10.17 11.99 -14.54
C ALA A 366 8.65 12.14 -14.71
N TRP A 367 7.86 11.27 -14.07
CA TRP A 367 6.40 11.26 -14.17
C TRP A 367 5.76 12.02 -13.01
N THR A 368 4.72 12.82 -13.30
CA THR A 368 4.00 13.62 -12.29
C THR A 368 2.51 13.33 -12.31
N ASP A 369 1.81 13.63 -11.22
CA ASP A 369 0.35 13.48 -11.13
C ASP A 369 -0.38 14.32 -12.18
N LYS A 370 0.15 15.52 -12.52
CA LYS A 370 -0.39 16.33 -13.61
C LYS A 370 -0.40 15.56 -14.94
N LYS A 371 0.68 14.84 -15.26
CA LYS A 371 0.78 14.01 -16.48
C LYS A 371 -0.19 12.83 -16.43
N SER A 372 -0.38 12.21 -15.27
CA SER A 372 -1.38 11.14 -15.06
C SER A 372 -2.81 11.64 -15.30
N LYS A 373 -3.14 12.84 -14.82
CA LYS A 373 -4.44 13.48 -15.11
C LYS A 373 -4.64 13.67 -16.62
N MET A 374 -3.63 14.24 -17.30
CA MET A 374 -3.68 14.44 -18.76
C MET A 374 -3.87 13.11 -19.52
N VAL A 375 -3.28 12.00 -19.06
CA VAL A 375 -3.51 10.66 -19.64
C VAL A 375 -4.97 10.27 -19.52
N CYS A 376 -5.55 10.35 -18.33
CA CYS A 376 -6.94 9.97 -18.07
C CYS A 376 -7.92 10.83 -18.88
N GLU A 377 -7.67 12.13 -18.95
CA GLU A 377 -8.46 13.08 -19.73
C GLU A 377 -8.37 12.80 -21.24
N GLN A 378 -7.14 12.64 -21.77
CA GLN A 378 -6.89 12.38 -23.19
C GLN A 378 -7.51 11.06 -23.66
N LEU A 379 -7.48 10.01 -22.82
CA LEU A 379 -8.08 8.71 -23.10
C LEU A 379 -9.56 8.64 -22.77
N LYS A 380 -10.17 9.73 -22.28
CA LYS A 380 -11.58 9.78 -21.85
C LYS A 380 -11.90 8.75 -20.76
N CYS A 381 -10.96 8.50 -19.89
CA CYS A 381 -11.03 7.51 -18.81
C CYS A 381 -11.43 8.12 -17.45
N GLY A 382 -11.94 9.34 -17.40
CA GLY A 382 -12.30 10.05 -16.17
C GLY A 382 -11.12 10.69 -15.47
N GLU A 383 -11.18 10.81 -14.16
CA GLU A 383 -10.14 11.44 -13.33
C GLU A 383 -9.02 10.46 -12.97
N GLN A 384 -7.84 10.98 -12.65
CA GLN A 384 -6.76 10.17 -12.10
C GLN A 384 -7.13 9.70 -10.68
N VAL A 385 -6.92 8.43 -10.42
CA VAL A 385 -7.00 7.83 -9.10
C VAL A 385 -5.58 7.71 -8.53
N LEU A 386 -5.36 8.22 -7.30
CA LEU A 386 -4.06 8.05 -6.64
C LEU A 386 -3.82 6.57 -6.40
N SER A 387 -2.78 6.05 -7.03
CA SER A 387 -2.40 4.65 -6.97
C SER A 387 -1.28 4.46 -5.96
N PRO A 388 -1.38 3.54 -5.00
CA PRO A 388 -0.22 3.06 -4.25
C PRO A 388 0.74 2.36 -5.21
N LEU A 389 2.02 2.40 -4.86
CA LEU A 389 3.09 1.71 -5.59
C LEU A 389 2.91 0.20 -5.48
N PHE A 390 2.17 -0.40 -6.39
CA PHE A 390 2.23 -1.85 -6.58
C PHE A 390 3.53 -2.21 -7.32
N LYS A 391 4.15 -3.34 -6.98
CA LYS A 391 5.22 -3.90 -7.78
C LYS A 391 4.72 -4.09 -9.20
N VAL A 392 5.28 -3.29 -10.07
CA VAL A 392 4.92 -3.26 -11.48
C VAL A 392 5.74 -4.32 -12.19
N ASP A 393 5.11 -5.10 -13.07
CA ASP A 393 5.80 -6.05 -13.94
C ASP A 393 6.85 -5.35 -14.80
N ASN A 394 7.92 -6.06 -15.15
CA ASN A 394 8.95 -5.55 -16.05
C ASN A 394 8.33 -5.15 -17.39
N TYR A 395 8.27 -3.84 -17.65
CA TYR A 395 7.77 -3.30 -18.90
C TYR A 395 8.89 -2.56 -19.63
N ARG A 396 9.00 -2.75 -20.97
CA ARG A 396 10.04 -2.08 -21.78
C ARG A 396 9.82 -0.58 -21.74
N ILE A 397 10.84 0.18 -21.37
CA ILE A 397 10.80 1.65 -21.35
C ILE A 397 11.38 2.17 -22.68
N LEU A 398 10.62 3.05 -23.33
CA LEU A 398 10.99 3.74 -24.57
C LEU A 398 11.43 5.17 -24.30
N LEU A 399 10.77 5.84 -23.35
CA LEU A 399 10.98 7.26 -23.08
C LEU A 399 11.56 7.49 -21.69
N LYS A 400 12.59 8.37 -21.61
CA LYS A 400 13.13 8.88 -20.35
C LYS A 400 12.16 9.85 -19.68
N SER A 401 11.59 10.75 -20.48
CA SER A 401 10.68 11.79 -19.99
C SER A 401 9.78 12.32 -21.10
N VAL A 402 8.68 12.95 -20.69
CA VAL A 402 7.75 13.68 -21.52
C VAL A 402 7.63 15.09 -20.95
N HIS A 403 8.00 16.11 -21.72
CA HIS A 403 7.99 17.51 -21.27
C HIS A 403 6.78 18.22 -21.83
N THR A 404 5.88 18.62 -20.91
CA THR A 404 4.63 19.30 -21.25
C THR A 404 4.83 20.81 -21.36
N VAL A 405 4.27 21.42 -22.39
CA VAL A 405 4.23 22.85 -22.62
C VAL A 405 2.96 23.44 -22.00
N GLN A 406 3.00 24.68 -21.50
CA GLN A 406 1.88 25.23 -20.70
C GLN A 406 0.53 25.31 -21.43
N LYS A 407 0.53 25.58 -22.74
CA LYS A 407 -0.68 25.73 -23.56
C LYS A 407 -1.20 24.43 -24.18
N ILE A 408 -0.55 23.30 -23.91
CA ILE A 408 -0.89 22.00 -24.50
C ILE A 408 -1.51 21.09 -23.46
N ASN A 409 -2.67 20.56 -23.77
CA ASN A 409 -3.42 19.67 -22.86
C ASN A 409 -3.26 18.18 -23.22
N THR A 410 -2.42 17.83 -24.20
CA THR A 410 -2.22 16.44 -24.61
C THR A 410 -0.75 16.05 -24.62
N LEU A 411 -0.46 14.85 -24.10
CA LEU A 411 0.92 14.36 -23.99
C LEU A 411 1.53 13.97 -25.35
N THR A 412 0.72 13.67 -26.36
CA THR A 412 1.18 13.34 -27.72
C THR A 412 1.70 14.55 -28.51
N GLN A 413 1.46 15.75 -28.01
CA GLN A 413 1.97 17.01 -28.56
C GLN A 413 3.20 17.53 -27.80
N SER A 414 3.60 16.84 -26.74
CA SER A 414 4.71 17.23 -25.86
C SER A 414 6.05 16.81 -26.42
N ASN A 415 7.12 17.43 -25.94
CA ASN A 415 8.47 17.03 -26.31
C ASN A 415 8.87 15.72 -25.61
N LEU A 416 9.29 14.71 -26.37
CA LEU A 416 9.63 13.37 -25.92
C LEU A 416 11.13 13.18 -25.89
N VAL A 417 11.66 12.64 -24.80
CA VAL A 417 13.08 12.28 -24.69
C VAL A 417 13.20 10.76 -24.73
N LYS A 418 13.70 10.21 -25.84
CA LYS A 418 13.90 8.76 -26.01
C LYS A 418 15.00 8.21 -25.10
N MET A 419 14.89 6.94 -24.72
CA MET A 419 15.93 6.19 -24.04
C MET A 419 17.08 5.92 -25.04
N GLY A 420 18.29 6.40 -24.74
CA GLY A 420 19.48 6.00 -25.49
C GLY A 420 19.99 4.62 -25.07
N ASP A 421 21.08 4.15 -25.71
CA ASP A 421 21.69 2.82 -25.47
C ASP A 421 22.30 2.62 -24.08
N SER A 422 22.16 3.55 -23.16
CA SER A 422 22.68 3.42 -21.79
C SER A 422 21.79 2.50 -20.95
N ARG A 423 22.42 1.52 -20.29
CA ARG A 423 21.80 0.55 -19.35
C ARG A 423 21.25 1.20 -18.07
N THR A 424 20.58 2.32 -18.17
CA THR A 424 19.87 2.93 -17.03
C THR A 424 18.51 2.29 -16.87
N SER A 425 18.31 1.54 -15.79
CA SER A 425 16.99 0.99 -15.43
C SER A 425 16.24 2.01 -14.59
N CYS A 426 15.02 2.33 -14.98
CA CYS A 426 14.03 3.01 -14.15
C CYS A 426 12.73 2.18 -14.17
N GLU A 427 11.84 2.43 -13.22
CA GLU A 427 10.52 1.80 -13.21
C GLU A 427 9.59 2.50 -14.23
N PRO A 428 8.72 1.76 -14.93
CA PRO A 428 7.78 2.35 -15.86
C PRO A 428 6.65 3.08 -15.13
N ALA A 429 6.19 4.21 -15.66
CA ALA A 429 5.04 4.94 -15.14
C ALA A 429 3.75 4.12 -15.27
N TYR A 430 2.95 4.11 -14.21
CA TYR A 430 1.69 3.40 -14.11
C TYR A 430 0.57 4.35 -13.70
N VAL A 431 -0.56 4.30 -14.38
CA VAL A 431 -1.71 5.20 -14.17
C VAL A 431 -2.98 4.39 -14.00
N VAL A 432 -3.83 4.81 -13.07
CA VAL A 432 -5.18 4.29 -12.89
C VAL A 432 -6.17 5.44 -13.04
N CYS A 433 -7.12 5.28 -13.93
CA CYS A 433 -8.19 6.26 -14.15
C CYS A 433 -9.51 5.76 -13.55
N SER A 434 -10.37 6.67 -13.15
CA SER A 434 -11.59 6.38 -12.41
C SER A 434 -12.58 5.49 -13.15
N ALA A 435 -12.61 5.52 -14.47
CA ALA A 435 -13.48 4.64 -15.25
C ALA A 435 -13.11 3.14 -15.10
N SER A 436 -11.92 2.81 -14.57
CA SER A 436 -11.52 1.44 -14.24
C SER A 436 -11.92 1.00 -12.83
N VAL A 437 -12.47 1.89 -12.02
CA VAL A 437 -12.90 1.61 -10.65
C VAL A 437 -14.40 1.40 -10.62
N LYS A 438 -14.83 0.19 -10.34
CA LYS A 438 -16.25 -0.17 -10.18
C LYS A 438 -16.51 -0.65 -8.77
N THR A 439 -17.73 -0.49 -8.27
CA THR A 439 -18.14 -0.98 -6.95
C THR A 439 -19.13 -2.12 -7.05
N ARG A 440 -19.10 -2.99 -6.04
CA ARG A 440 -20.12 -3.99 -5.80
C ARG A 440 -20.31 -4.22 -4.29
N LEU A 441 -21.44 -4.79 -3.93
CA LEU A 441 -21.68 -5.34 -2.61
C LEU A 441 -21.63 -6.86 -2.73
N THR A 442 -20.81 -7.50 -1.88
CA THR A 442 -20.58 -8.95 -1.90
C THR A 442 -21.03 -9.60 -0.60
N ASP A 443 -21.00 -10.92 -0.58
CA ASP A 443 -21.40 -11.75 0.58
C ASP A 443 -22.76 -11.35 1.14
N SER A 444 -23.65 -10.98 0.25
CA SER A 444 -24.99 -10.54 0.60
C SER A 444 -26.03 -11.20 -0.29
N ARG A 445 -27.00 -11.80 0.35
CA ARG A 445 -28.27 -12.16 -0.29
C ARG A 445 -29.29 -11.01 -0.28
N ASP A 446 -28.95 -9.93 0.39
CA ASP A 446 -29.80 -8.74 0.50
C ASP A 446 -29.47 -7.75 -0.60
N LYS A 447 -30.48 -7.15 -1.23
CA LYS A 447 -30.29 -6.07 -2.19
C LYS A 447 -29.86 -4.81 -1.47
N CYS A 448 -28.84 -4.14 -1.98
CA CYS A 448 -28.33 -2.88 -1.41
C CYS A 448 -27.74 -2.99 0.00
N SER A 449 -27.26 -4.18 0.38
CA SER A 449 -26.54 -4.44 1.63
C SER A 449 -25.47 -5.50 1.40
N GLY A 450 -24.30 -5.37 1.99
CA GLY A 450 -23.20 -6.37 1.90
C GLY A 450 -21.84 -5.77 2.16
N ASN A 451 -20.79 -6.58 2.00
CA ASN A 451 -19.40 -6.12 2.03
C ASN A 451 -19.12 -5.21 0.84
N VAL A 452 -18.39 -4.14 1.07
CA VAL A 452 -18.04 -3.21 0.00
C VAL A 452 -16.73 -3.64 -0.66
N GLU A 453 -16.79 -3.86 -1.95
CA GLU A 453 -15.61 -4.11 -2.77
C GLU A 453 -15.58 -3.16 -3.97
N ILE A 454 -14.36 -2.79 -4.36
CA ILE A 454 -14.14 -2.06 -5.61
C ILE A 454 -13.24 -2.86 -6.54
N GLN A 455 -13.48 -2.73 -7.83
CA GLN A 455 -12.58 -3.21 -8.85
C GLN A 455 -11.43 -2.22 -8.99
N TYR A 456 -10.29 -2.57 -8.44
CA TYR A 456 -9.10 -1.75 -8.49
C TYR A 456 -7.96 -2.50 -9.14
N GLN A 457 -7.37 -1.93 -10.20
CA GLN A 457 -6.34 -2.56 -11.02
C GLN A 457 -6.73 -3.96 -11.55
N GLY A 458 -8.01 -4.14 -11.88
CA GLY A 458 -8.55 -5.38 -12.43
C GLY A 458 -8.88 -6.46 -11.40
N SER A 459 -8.59 -6.24 -10.12
CA SER A 459 -8.94 -7.13 -9.02
C SER A 459 -10.01 -6.52 -8.14
N TRP A 460 -10.92 -7.35 -7.61
CA TRP A 460 -11.87 -6.91 -6.59
C TRP A 460 -11.17 -6.90 -5.24
N VAL A 461 -11.19 -5.76 -4.56
CA VAL A 461 -10.56 -5.56 -3.25
C VAL A 461 -11.54 -4.91 -2.27
N PRO A 462 -11.56 -5.35 -1.01
CA PRO A 462 -12.41 -4.77 0.01
C PRO A 462 -11.97 -3.36 0.39
N VAL A 463 -12.93 -2.57 0.83
CA VAL A 463 -12.81 -1.14 1.02
C VAL A 463 -12.95 -0.76 2.49
N CYS A 464 -12.12 0.19 2.89
CA CYS A 464 -12.30 1.04 4.04
C CYS A 464 -12.78 2.43 3.56
N ALA A 465 -13.87 2.94 4.09
CA ALA A 465 -14.49 4.18 3.60
C ALA A 465 -15.17 4.96 4.72
N ASP A 466 -15.06 6.30 4.66
CA ASP A 466 -15.77 7.21 5.54
C ASP A 466 -17.26 7.36 5.14
N ASP A 467 -18.04 8.06 5.92
CA ASP A 467 -19.47 8.26 5.73
C ASP A 467 -19.84 8.94 4.39
N ASN A 468 -19.02 9.87 3.92
CA ASN A 468 -19.22 10.55 2.64
C ASN A 468 -19.03 9.58 1.47
N THR A 469 -17.98 8.78 1.54
CA THR A 469 -17.68 7.74 0.56
C THR A 469 -18.78 6.69 0.52
N GLN A 470 -19.28 6.23 1.68
CA GLN A 470 -20.38 5.27 1.78
C GLN A 470 -21.66 5.79 1.12
N ASN A 471 -21.99 7.09 1.31
CA ASN A 471 -23.10 7.72 0.62
C ASN A 471 -22.94 7.74 -0.91
N THR A 472 -21.72 8.01 -1.38
CA THR A 472 -21.39 8.01 -2.81
C THR A 472 -21.52 6.61 -3.41
N ILE A 473 -21.02 5.58 -2.70
CA ILE A 473 -21.15 4.18 -3.10
C ILE A 473 -22.63 3.77 -3.22
N CYS A 474 -23.47 4.08 -2.23
CA CYS A 474 -24.90 3.78 -2.27
C CYS A 474 -25.59 4.43 -3.47
N LYS A 475 -25.25 5.69 -3.78
CA LYS A 475 -25.81 6.41 -4.95
C LYS A 475 -25.38 5.79 -6.27
N GLU A 476 -24.09 5.44 -6.41
CA GLU A 476 -23.56 4.83 -7.63
C GLU A 476 -24.15 3.45 -7.91
N LEU A 477 -24.43 2.68 -6.85
CA LEU A 477 -25.12 1.40 -6.94
C LEU A 477 -26.64 1.52 -7.21
N GLY A 478 -27.18 2.74 -7.26
CA GLY A 478 -28.60 2.98 -7.39
C GLY A 478 -29.40 2.51 -6.18
N CYS A 479 -28.78 2.49 -5.00
CA CYS A 479 -29.33 2.01 -3.73
C CYS A 479 -29.73 3.12 -2.74
N GLY A 480 -29.91 4.35 -3.23
CA GLY A 480 -30.32 5.50 -2.40
C GLY A 480 -29.13 6.07 -1.59
N LYS A 481 -29.36 6.33 -0.31
CA LYS A 481 -28.38 6.92 0.61
C LYS A 481 -27.85 5.85 1.59
N ARG A 482 -26.73 6.13 2.26
CA ARG A 482 -26.26 5.31 3.38
C ARG A 482 -27.33 5.26 4.46
N ASN A 483 -27.67 4.08 4.91
CA ASN A 483 -28.53 3.83 6.07
C ASN A 483 -27.67 3.48 7.29
N LYS A 484 -26.83 2.44 7.18
CA LYS A 484 -26.01 1.93 8.29
C LYS A 484 -24.71 1.34 7.76
N THR A 485 -23.61 1.60 8.47
CA THR A 485 -22.35 0.88 8.30
C THR A 485 -22.47 -0.44 9.04
N LEU A 486 -22.08 -1.53 8.40
CA LEU A 486 -22.01 -2.88 8.95
C LEU A 486 -20.55 -3.26 9.15
N ASP A 487 -20.31 -4.19 10.06
CA ASP A 487 -19.00 -4.84 10.15
C ASP A 487 -18.75 -5.68 8.88
N TYR A 488 -17.49 -5.77 8.45
CA TYR A 488 -17.09 -6.62 7.33
C TYR A 488 -17.38 -8.09 7.67
N PHE A 489 -18.04 -8.80 6.77
CA PHE A 489 -18.45 -10.19 6.97
C PHE A 489 -17.51 -11.15 6.26
N GLY A 490 -16.90 -12.06 6.99
CA GLY A 490 -16.02 -13.10 6.47
C GLY A 490 -14.54 -12.88 6.78
N PRO A 491 -13.63 -13.72 6.21
CA PRO A 491 -12.20 -13.64 6.47
C PRO A 491 -11.64 -12.32 5.92
N ILE A 492 -10.81 -11.66 6.72
CA ILE A 492 -10.17 -10.39 6.31
C ILE A 492 -9.11 -10.69 5.24
N PRO A 493 -9.26 -10.16 4.02
CA PRO A 493 -8.26 -10.35 2.96
C PRO A 493 -6.95 -9.62 3.26
N LEU A 494 -5.85 -10.13 2.69
CA LEU A 494 -4.51 -9.55 2.85
C LEU A 494 -4.37 -8.19 2.15
N SER A 495 -5.11 -7.97 1.07
CA SER A 495 -5.10 -6.72 0.30
C SER A 495 -6.41 -5.97 0.49
N SER A 496 -6.34 -4.71 0.79
CA SER A 496 -7.49 -3.81 0.95
C SER A 496 -7.09 -2.37 0.70
N VAL A 497 -8.04 -1.53 0.37
CA VAL A 497 -7.80 -0.12 0.03
C VAL A 497 -8.69 0.82 0.85
N THR A 498 -8.21 2.03 1.03
CA THR A 498 -8.98 3.15 1.58
C THR A 498 -9.48 4.01 0.43
N VAL A 499 -10.78 4.25 0.38
CA VAL A 499 -11.41 5.16 -0.58
C VAL A 499 -11.90 6.39 0.17
N GLN A 500 -11.60 7.57 -0.35
CA GLN A 500 -12.01 8.84 0.22
C GLN A 500 -12.65 9.71 -0.85
N CYS A 501 -13.89 10.11 -0.62
CA CYS A 501 -14.64 10.97 -1.50
C CYS A 501 -14.82 12.37 -0.90
N PRO A 502 -14.65 13.44 -1.67
CA PRO A 502 -14.97 14.78 -1.21
C PRO A 502 -16.46 14.90 -0.87
N GLN A 503 -16.79 15.84 0.01
CA GLN A 503 -18.16 16.08 0.42
C GLN A 503 -19.03 16.46 -0.79
N GLY A 504 -20.15 15.76 -0.98
CA GLY A 504 -21.05 15.99 -2.11
C GLY A 504 -20.67 15.29 -3.41
N ALA A 505 -19.64 14.44 -3.44
CA ALA A 505 -19.30 13.64 -4.61
C ALA A 505 -20.52 12.89 -5.16
N GLY A 506 -20.76 13.02 -6.45
CA GLY A 506 -21.86 12.35 -7.16
C GLY A 506 -21.52 10.95 -7.61
N SER A 507 -20.23 10.66 -7.77
CA SER A 507 -19.67 9.40 -8.28
C SER A 507 -18.30 9.14 -7.69
N LEU A 508 -17.84 7.90 -7.70
CA LEU A 508 -16.49 7.49 -7.32
C LEU A 508 -15.38 8.08 -8.22
N ASN A 509 -15.75 8.63 -9.35
CA ASN A 509 -14.82 9.32 -10.25
C ASN A 509 -14.09 10.50 -9.59
N ALA A 510 -14.69 11.12 -8.58
CA ALA A 510 -14.10 12.21 -7.83
C ALA A 510 -13.33 11.76 -6.58
N CYS A 511 -13.23 10.46 -6.32
CA CYS A 511 -12.68 9.92 -5.09
C CYS A 511 -11.22 9.49 -5.28
N THR A 512 -10.47 9.49 -4.19
CA THR A 512 -9.09 8.98 -4.15
C THR A 512 -9.04 7.58 -3.57
N VAL A 513 -8.18 6.73 -4.12
CA VAL A 513 -7.94 5.37 -3.62
C VAL A 513 -6.48 5.27 -3.17
N SER A 514 -6.26 4.81 -1.95
CA SER A 514 -4.94 4.64 -1.36
C SER A 514 -4.82 3.28 -0.66
N GLU A 515 -3.62 2.88 -0.26
CA GLU A 515 -3.44 1.71 0.60
C GLU A 515 -4.23 1.86 1.89
N LYS A 516 -4.66 0.72 2.45
CA LYS A 516 -5.43 0.72 3.68
C LYS A 516 -4.68 1.44 4.81
N SER A 517 -5.32 2.46 5.35
CA SER A 517 -4.85 3.11 6.58
C SER A 517 -4.94 2.14 7.77
N PRO A 518 -3.91 2.06 8.63
CA PRO A 518 -3.95 1.22 9.83
C PRO A 518 -5.08 1.59 10.81
N TYR A 519 -5.65 2.79 10.67
CA TYR A 519 -6.72 3.32 11.52
C TYR A 519 -8.12 3.18 10.93
N CYS A 520 -8.26 2.47 9.83
CA CYS A 520 -9.54 2.32 9.15
C CYS A 520 -9.93 0.85 9.01
N ASP A 521 -11.12 0.51 9.48
CA ASP A 521 -11.65 -0.85 9.42
C ASP A 521 -12.35 -1.10 8.08
N LEU A 522 -12.29 -2.34 7.60
CA LEU A 522 -13.07 -2.78 6.46
C LEU A 522 -14.55 -2.74 6.80
N ILE A 523 -15.36 -2.37 5.83
CA ILE A 523 -16.78 -2.14 6.06
C ILE A 523 -17.69 -3.05 5.23
N GLY A 524 -18.81 -3.41 5.84
CA GLY A 524 -20.05 -3.69 5.16
C GLY A 524 -20.94 -2.43 5.11
N LEU A 525 -21.84 -2.37 4.17
CA LEU A 525 -22.69 -1.21 3.94
C LEU A 525 -24.15 -1.65 3.76
N ARG A 526 -25.07 -0.89 4.36
CA ARG A 526 -26.50 -0.99 4.12
C ARG A 526 -27.01 0.36 3.65
N CYS A 527 -27.59 0.38 2.46
CA CYS A 527 -28.16 1.58 1.85
C CYS A 527 -29.67 1.73 2.15
N SER A 528 -30.26 2.89 1.89
CA SER A 528 -31.67 3.17 2.23
C SER A 528 -32.66 2.25 1.50
N ASP A 529 -32.37 1.84 0.28
CA ASP A 529 -33.24 1.01 -0.53
C ASP A 529 -32.99 -0.51 -0.29
N TRP A 530 -32.44 -0.81 0.88
CA TRP A 530 -32.14 -2.17 1.31
C TRP A 530 -33.43 -3.01 1.45
N ARG A 531 -33.33 -4.25 0.98
CA ARG A 531 -34.38 -5.25 1.12
C ARG A 531 -33.79 -6.65 1.17
N THR A 532 -34.49 -7.55 1.86
CA THR A 532 -34.08 -8.94 1.99
C THR A 532 -35.24 -9.88 1.63
N ILE A 533 -34.88 -11.10 1.19
CA ILE A 533 -35.85 -12.17 0.86
C ILE A 533 -35.67 -13.32 1.84
N ALA A 534 -36.77 -13.91 2.30
CA ALA A 534 -36.78 -15.02 3.27
C ALA A 534 -37.85 -16.06 2.94
N LEU A 535 -37.67 -17.26 3.48
CA LEU A 535 -38.68 -18.34 3.50
C LEU A 535 -39.30 -18.39 4.88
N GLU A 536 -40.60 -18.20 4.95
CA GLU A 536 -41.34 -18.15 6.21
C GLU A 536 -42.18 -19.43 6.42
N SER A 537 -41.68 -20.35 7.26
CA SER A 537 -42.39 -21.55 7.76
C SER A 537 -41.64 -22.16 8.94
N ASP A 538 -42.17 -23.25 9.49
CA ASP A 538 -41.56 -24.04 10.55
C ASP A 538 -40.30 -24.80 10.08
N ASN A 539 -40.06 -24.87 8.81
CA ASN A 539 -38.88 -25.47 8.21
C ASN A 539 -37.92 -24.37 7.74
N THR A 540 -36.62 -24.55 7.98
CA THR A 540 -35.58 -23.59 7.65
C THR A 540 -35.45 -23.32 6.15
N CYS A 541 -35.60 -24.35 5.32
CA CYS A 541 -35.36 -24.30 3.87
C CYS A 541 -36.63 -24.54 3.06
N SER A 542 -37.75 -24.19 3.57
CA SER A 542 -39.04 -24.21 2.85
C SER A 542 -39.96 -23.14 3.45
N GLY A 543 -40.84 -22.55 2.67
CA GLY A 543 -41.78 -21.56 3.18
C GLY A 543 -42.40 -20.65 2.13
N GLU A 544 -43.32 -19.82 2.61
CA GLU A 544 -43.81 -18.68 1.85
C GLU A 544 -42.65 -17.74 1.54
N VAL A 545 -42.50 -17.32 0.30
CA VAL A 545 -41.44 -16.41 -0.13
C VAL A 545 -41.87 -14.99 0.21
N ILE A 546 -41.08 -14.32 1.06
CA ILE A 546 -41.36 -12.99 1.58
C ILE A 546 -40.21 -12.06 1.27
N VAL A 547 -40.51 -10.86 0.78
CA VAL A 547 -39.57 -9.74 0.69
C VAL A 547 -39.86 -8.78 1.86
N TYR A 548 -38.80 -8.48 2.62
CA TYR A 548 -38.81 -7.42 3.62
C TYR A 548 -38.18 -6.16 3.04
N SER A 549 -38.91 -5.06 3.04
CA SER A 549 -38.44 -3.74 2.59
C SER A 549 -39.02 -2.66 3.49
N GLU A 550 -38.21 -1.71 3.91
CA GLU A 550 -38.62 -0.63 4.83
C GLU A 550 -39.30 -1.13 6.12
N GLY A 551 -38.91 -2.31 6.60
CA GLY A 551 -39.50 -2.94 7.78
C GLY A 551 -40.89 -3.55 7.55
N LYS A 552 -41.40 -3.59 6.31
CA LYS A 552 -42.70 -4.17 5.92
C LYS A 552 -42.50 -5.52 5.25
N ARG A 553 -43.46 -6.39 5.46
CA ARG A 553 -43.53 -7.76 4.93
C ARG A 553 -44.36 -7.76 3.63
N HIS A 554 -43.77 -8.26 2.55
CA HIS A 554 -44.39 -8.34 1.24
C HIS A 554 -44.28 -9.77 0.69
N PRO A 555 -45.38 -10.55 0.67
CA PRO A 555 -45.40 -11.84 0.00
C PRO A 555 -45.08 -11.71 -1.48
N VAL A 556 -44.34 -12.68 -2.02
CA VAL A 556 -44.01 -12.72 -3.45
C VAL A 556 -45.09 -13.45 -4.21
N SER A 557 -45.46 -12.93 -5.40
CA SER A 557 -46.38 -13.59 -6.29
C SER A 557 -45.74 -14.83 -6.92
N SER A 558 -46.54 -15.85 -7.19
CA SER A 558 -46.13 -17.03 -7.96
C SER A 558 -46.02 -16.78 -9.46
N ASP A 559 -46.41 -15.60 -9.95
CA ASP A 559 -46.33 -15.25 -11.36
C ASP A 559 -44.88 -15.14 -11.83
N GLY A 560 -44.57 -15.80 -12.95
CA GLY A 560 -43.26 -15.78 -13.56
C GLY A 560 -42.22 -16.67 -12.86
N TRP A 561 -42.58 -17.36 -11.78
CA TRP A 561 -41.68 -18.29 -11.11
C TRP A 561 -41.69 -19.67 -11.73
N THR A 562 -40.50 -20.12 -12.10
CA THR A 562 -40.20 -21.45 -12.60
C THR A 562 -39.18 -22.14 -11.68
N ALA A 563 -38.74 -23.33 -12.07
CA ALA A 563 -37.67 -24.05 -11.36
C ALA A 563 -36.35 -23.25 -11.35
N SER A 564 -36.11 -22.35 -12.30
CA SER A 564 -34.88 -21.56 -12.40
C SER A 564 -34.77 -20.50 -11.29
N GLU A 565 -35.83 -19.71 -11.10
CA GLU A 565 -35.92 -18.70 -10.03
C GLU A 565 -35.89 -19.36 -8.65
N ALA A 566 -36.64 -20.47 -8.48
CA ALA A 566 -36.66 -21.23 -7.23
C ALA A 566 -35.29 -21.86 -6.92
N GLN A 567 -34.57 -22.37 -7.93
CA GLN A 567 -33.21 -22.90 -7.78
C GLN A 567 -32.24 -21.79 -7.35
N GLN A 568 -32.33 -20.58 -7.96
CA GLN A 568 -31.47 -19.44 -7.57
C GLN A 568 -31.78 -19.02 -6.14
N LEU A 569 -33.06 -18.95 -5.75
CA LEU A 569 -33.46 -18.65 -4.38
C LEU A 569 -32.93 -19.69 -3.37
N CYS A 570 -33.06 -21.00 -3.66
CA CYS A 570 -32.53 -22.06 -2.80
C CYS A 570 -31.01 -21.97 -2.65
N LYS A 571 -30.29 -21.60 -3.72
CA LYS A 571 -28.84 -21.35 -3.70
C LYS A 571 -28.50 -20.16 -2.81
N ASP A 572 -29.17 -19.02 -3.00
CA ASP A 572 -28.93 -17.80 -2.21
C ASP A 572 -29.23 -18.02 -0.71
N MET A 573 -30.23 -18.84 -0.39
CA MET A 573 -30.59 -19.23 0.98
C MET A 573 -29.65 -20.27 1.60
N ASN A 574 -28.65 -20.78 0.85
CA ASN A 574 -27.80 -21.91 1.25
C ASN A 574 -28.63 -23.16 1.63
N CYS A 575 -29.70 -23.41 0.89
CA CYS A 575 -30.66 -24.48 1.13
C CYS A 575 -30.59 -25.62 0.08
N GLY A 576 -29.48 -25.72 -0.65
CA GLY A 576 -29.25 -26.80 -1.62
C GLY A 576 -29.97 -26.59 -2.95
N LYS A 577 -30.57 -27.65 -3.46
CA LYS A 577 -31.26 -27.62 -4.74
C LYS A 577 -32.77 -27.36 -4.53
N PHE A 578 -33.40 -26.85 -5.56
CA PHE A 578 -34.84 -26.72 -5.63
C PHE A 578 -35.53 -28.11 -5.59
N LYS A 579 -36.58 -28.25 -4.81
CA LYS A 579 -37.36 -29.50 -4.66
C LYS A 579 -38.77 -29.36 -5.19
N SER A 580 -39.52 -28.37 -4.73
CA SER A 580 -40.90 -28.15 -5.15
C SER A 580 -41.31 -26.67 -5.05
N LEU A 581 -42.26 -26.29 -5.91
CA LEU A 581 -42.91 -24.99 -5.93
C LEU A 581 -44.42 -25.17 -5.78
N ASN A 582 -45.03 -24.50 -4.83
CA ASN A 582 -46.46 -24.54 -4.59
C ASN A 582 -47.06 -23.14 -4.61
N VAL A 583 -48.31 -23.08 -5.08
CA VAL A 583 -49.09 -21.85 -5.12
C VAL A 583 -50.05 -21.83 -3.96
N LEU A 584 -49.92 -20.84 -3.08
CA LEU A 584 -50.78 -20.66 -1.94
C LEU A 584 -52.03 -19.82 -2.29
N LYS A 585 -53.09 -19.98 -1.50
CA LYS A 585 -54.31 -19.19 -1.66
C LYS A 585 -54.04 -17.70 -1.46
N PRO A 586 -54.76 -16.80 -2.15
CA PRO A 586 -54.59 -15.36 -1.98
C PRO A 586 -54.90 -14.95 -0.52
N PRO A 587 -54.27 -13.83 -0.05
CA PRO A 587 -54.51 -13.31 1.28
C PRO A 587 -56.01 -13.01 1.48
N MET A 588 -56.55 -13.26 2.69
CA MET A 588 -57.91 -12.85 3.01
C MET A 588 -58.05 -11.33 2.98
N LYS A 589 -59.24 -10.83 2.68
CA LYS A 589 -59.53 -9.37 2.47
C LYS A 589 -59.13 -8.46 3.66
N ASN A 590 -58.81 -9.01 4.83
CA ASN A 590 -58.39 -8.27 6.02
C ASN A 590 -56.87 -8.30 6.30
N GLU A 591 -56.07 -8.97 5.50
CA GLU A 591 -54.60 -8.89 5.59
C GLU A 591 -54.14 -7.67 4.80
N ILE A 592 -53.65 -6.65 5.49
CA ILE A 592 -53.06 -5.40 4.96
C ILE A 592 -51.68 -5.65 4.35
N CYS A 593 -51.43 -6.81 3.80
CA CYS A 593 -50.13 -7.12 3.16
C CYS A 593 -50.27 -7.04 1.65
N SER A 594 -49.77 -5.97 1.06
CA SER A 594 -49.61 -5.90 -0.39
C SER A 594 -48.51 -6.84 -0.85
N LEU A 595 -48.80 -7.58 -1.92
CA LEU A 595 -47.76 -8.38 -2.58
C LEU A 595 -46.56 -7.50 -3.01
N TRP A 596 -45.38 -8.11 -3.14
CA TRP A 596 -44.23 -7.46 -3.72
C TRP A 596 -44.59 -6.96 -5.13
N PRO A 597 -44.38 -5.67 -5.44
CA PRO A 597 -44.88 -5.06 -6.67
C PRO A 597 -44.09 -5.43 -7.93
N LYS A 598 -43.08 -6.30 -7.82
CA LYS A 598 -42.22 -6.69 -8.93
C LYS A 598 -42.19 -8.21 -9.08
N ASN A 599 -41.98 -8.67 -10.32
CA ASN A 599 -41.78 -10.09 -10.64
C ASN A 599 -40.29 -10.46 -10.68
N PHE A 600 -40.04 -11.77 -10.60
CA PHE A 600 -38.72 -12.34 -10.80
C PHE A 600 -38.74 -13.22 -12.05
N SER A 601 -37.76 -13.08 -12.94
CA SER A 601 -37.57 -13.89 -14.12
C SER A 601 -36.08 -14.01 -14.43
N CYS A 602 -35.51 -15.18 -14.20
CA CYS A 602 -34.13 -15.49 -14.52
C CYS A 602 -34.07 -15.95 -15.99
N ALA A 603 -33.40 -15.21 -16.86
CA ALA A 603 -33.05 -15.69 -18.20
C ALA A 603 -31.93 -16.75 -18.08
N ASP A 604 -31.68 -17.53 -19.13
CA ASP A 604 -30.75 -18.68 -19.17
C ASP A 604 -29.27 -18.37 -18.89
N VAL A 605 -28.97 -17.24 -18.26
CA VAL A 605 -27.64 -16.76 -17.85
C VAL A 605 -27.40 -17.09 -16.39
N GLN A 606 -26.18 -17.45 -16.02
CA GLN A 606 -25.80 -17.63 -14.62
C GLN A 606 -25.92 -16.29 -13.86
N HIS A 607 -26.81 -16.27 -12.88
CA HIS A 607 -27.02 -15.11 -12.00
C HIS A 607 -26.25 -15.30 -10.67
N GLU A 608 -25.70 -14.22 -10.14
CA GLU A 608 -25.06 -14.25 -8.83
C GLU A 608 -26.08 -14.28 -7.69
N SER A 609 -27.23 -13.60 -7.87
CA SER A 609 -28.30 -13.50 -6.87
C SER A 609 -29.69 -13.50 -7.51
N ILE A 610 -30.71 -13.91 -6.74
CA ILE A 610 -32.13 -13.82 -7.14
C ILE A 610 -32.54 -12.38 -7.47
N TRP A 611 -31.85 -11.38 -6.92
CA TRP A 611 -32.10 -9.96 -7.18
C TRP A 611 -31.75 -9.53 -8.63
N ASP A 612 -30.89 -10.27 -9.28
CA ASP A 612 -30.56 -10.05 -10.70
C ASP A 612 -31.72 -10.44 -11.62
N CYS A 613 -32.60 -11.32 -11.13
CA CYS A 613 -33.80 -11.74 -11.83
C CYS A 613 -35.01 -10.82 -11.60
N GLU A 614 -34.89 -9.77 -10.77
CA GLU A 614 -35.96 -8.86 -10.49
C GLU A 614 -36.31 -7.99 -11.70
N LYS A 615 -37.60 -8.01 -12.11
CA LYS A 615 -38.13 -7.23 -13.24
C LYS A 615 -39.13 -6.18 -12.75
N ASN A 616 -39.10 -5.01 -13.33
CA ASN A 616 -40.03 -3.92 -13.02
C ASN A 616 -41.44 -4.13 -13.65
N THR A 617 -41.91 -5.38 -13.69
CA THR A 617 -43.24 -5.74 -14.16
C THR A 617 -44.08 -6.15 -12.95
N PRO A 618 -45.28 -5.55 -12.77
CA PRO A 618 -46.15 -5.96 -11.66
C PRO A 618 -46.71 -7.34 -11.88
N PRO A 619 -46.98 -8.11 -10.78
CA PRO A 619 -47.61 -9.42 -10.88
C PRO A 619 -49.02 -9.34 -11.44
N ALA A 620 -49.39 -10.31 -12.29
CA ALA A 620 -50.72 -10.36 -12.94
C ALA A 620 -51.78 -11.00 -12.03
N HIS A 621 -51.38 -11.84 -11.08
CA HIS A 621 -52.28 -12.57 -10.18
C HIS A 621 -51.88 -12.44 -8.70
N ASN A 622 -52.88 -12.36 -7.80
CA ASN A 622 -52.70 -12.31 -6.35
C ASN A 622 -52.52 -13.70 -5.72
N LYS A 623 -51.57 -14.49 -6.22
CA LYS A 623 -51.27 -15.80 -5.68
C LYS A 623 -49.92 -15.81 -4.98
N LYS A 624 -49.84 -16.24 -3.75
CA LYS A 624 -48.62 -16.30 -2.96
C LYS A 624 -47.75 -17.50 -3.38
N LEU A 625 -46.47 -17.34 -3.32
CA LEU A 625 -45.46 -18.34 -3.68
C LEU A 625 -44.96 -19.08 -2.44
N TYR A 626 -44.86 -20.38 -2.54
CA TYR A 626 -44.22 -21.28 -1.57
C TYR A 626 -43.14 -22.10 -2.25
N VAL A 627 -41.91 -22.07 -1.71
CA VAL A 627 -40.75 -22.82 -2.27
C VAL A 627 -40.24 -23.79 -1.22
N GLU A 628 -39.91 -25.01 -1.65
CA GLU A 628 -39.24 -26.03 -0.86
C GLU A 628 -37.90 -26.40 -1.52
N CYS A 629 -36.81 -26.33 -0.72
CA CYS A 629 -35.47 -26.76 -1.11
C CYS A 629 -35.14 -28.13 -0.49
N ASP A 630 -34.19 -28.85 -1.10
CA ASP A 630 -33.91 -30.26 -0.74
C ASP A 630 -33.01 -30.44 0.47
N TYR A 631 -32.34 -29.41 0.90
CA TYR A 631 -31.40 -29.46 2.00
C TYR A 631 -31.92 -28.73 3.23
N LYS A 632 -31.71 -29.37 4.39
CA LYS A 632 -32.03 -28.80 5.69
C LYS A 632 -30.79 -28.79 6.56
N PRO A 633 -30.27 -27.63 6.92
CA PRO A 633 -29.09 -27.53 7.78
C PRO A 633 -29.38 -28.17 9.15
N LYS A 634 -28.48 -29.02 9.64
CA LYS A 634 -28.57 -29.64 10.95
C LYS A 634 -27.92 -28.74 11.99
N ILE A 635 -28.74 -28.02 12.75
CA ILE A 635 -28.26 -27.12 13.81
C ILE A 635 -28.29 -27.89 15.13
N THR A 636 -27.17 -27.87 15.85
CA THR A 636 -27.04 -28.61 17.14
C THR A 636 -26.11 -27.84 18.09
N LEU A 637 -26.33 -28.04 19.39
CA LEU A 637 -25.37 -27.69 20.42
C LEU A 637 -24.61 -28.96 20.82
N SER A 638 -23.35 -28.86 21.24
CA SER A 638 -22.48 -30.02 21.51
C SER A 638 -22.99 -30.94 22.59
N GLU A 639 -23.80 -30.43 23.53
CA GLU A 639 -24.32 -31.13 24.70
C GLU A 639 -25.86 -31.12 24.74
N GLY A 640 -26.52 -31.14 23.60
CA GLY A 640 -27.98 -31.13 23.46
C GLY A 640 -28.56 -29.72 23.55
N CYS A 641 -28.81 -29.22 24.76
CA CYS A 641 -29.33 -27.87 25.01
C CYS A 641 -28.26 -26.88 25.52
N SER A 642 -26.99 -27.25 25.47
CA SER A 642 -25.86 -26.40 25.87
C SER A 642 -24.59 -26.72 25.06
N GLY A 643 -23.61 -25.82 25.12
CA GLY A 643 -22.29 -26.00 24.53
C GLY A 643 -22.13 -25.36 23.20
N VAL A 644 -21.08 -25.75 22.44
CA VAL A 644 -20.68 -25.13 21.18
C VAL A 644 -21.73 -25.33 20.10
N LEU A 645 -22.12 -24.22 19.48
CA LEU A 645 -23.02 -24.19 18.33
C LEU A 645 -22.37 -24.82 17.10
N LYS A 646 -23.02 -25.76 16.48
CA LYS A 646 -22.61 -26.45 15.25
C LYS A 646 -23.72 -26.43 14.20
N ILE A 647 -23.33 -26.13 12.96
CA ILE A 647 -24.17 -26.29 11.78
C ILE A 647 -23.52 -27.39 10.93
N ASP A 648 -24.22 -28.49 10.66
CA ASP A 648 -23.72 -29.68 9.95
C ASP A 648 -22.39 -30.23 10.53
N ASN A 649 -22.29 -30.26 11.85
CA ASN A 649 -21.11 -30.64 12.62
C ASN A 649 -19.93 -29.66 12.57
N ILE A 650 -20.01 -28.56 11.80
CA ILE A 650 -18.98 -27.51 11.75
C ILE A 650 -19.31 -26.48 12.83
N PRO A 651 -18.34 -26.11 13.70
CA PRO A 651 -18.56 -25.14 14.75
C PRO A 651 -18.74 -23.71 14.19
N VAL A 652 -19.46 -22.89 14.95
CA VAL A 652 -19.69 -21.47 14.64
C VAL A 652 -18.75 -20.62 15.50
N CYS A 653 -18.08 -19.68 14.88
CA CYS A 653 -17.20 -18.71 15.55
C CYS A 653 -17.83 -17.32 15.60
N ASN A 654 -17.35 -16.52 16.56
CA ASN A 654 -17.71 -15.12 16.73
C ASN A 654 -16.43 -14.27 16.69
N GLU A 655 -16.21 -13.60 15.58
CA GLU A 655 -15.05 -12.75 15.39
C GLU A 655 -15.20 -11.47 16.23
N ASN A 656 -14.23 -11.21 17.09
CA ASN A 656 -14.15 -10.01 17.94
C ASN A 656 -15.32 -9.78 18.94
N GLY A 657 -16.18 -10.76 19.21
CA GLY A 657 -17.25 -10.65 20.19
C GLY A 657 -18.40 -9.70 19.84
N LYS A 658 -18.45 -9.20 18.60
CA LYS A 658 -19.41 -8.14 18.20
C LYS A 658 -20.61 -8.62 17.39
N GLN A 659 -20.56 -9.80 16.79
CA GLN A 659 -21.56 -10.20 15.78
C GLN A 659 -22.65 -11.12 16.31
N TRP A 660 -22.39 -11.92 17.36
CA TRP A 660 -23.38 -12.80 17.96
C TRP A 660 -24.11 -12.07 19.08
N LYS A 661 -25.44 -11.98 19.00
CA LYS A 661 -26.27 -11.27 19.97
C LYS A 661 -27.02 -12.27 20.87
N HIS A 662 -27.34 -11.85 22.08
CA HIS A 662 -28.18 -12.64 23.00
C HIS A 662 -29.56 -13.04 22.42
N GLU A 663 -30.12 -12.15 21.60
CA GLU A 663 -31.37 -12.42 20.87
C GLU A 663 -31.26 -13.58 19.89
N ASP A 664 -30.10 -13.77 19.25
CA ASP A 664 -29.85 -14.88 18.34
C ASP A 664 -29.74 -16.20 19.13
N SER A 665 -29.10 -16.16 20.31
CA SER A 665 -29.05 -17.28 21.25
C SER A 665 -30.45 -17.65 21.71
N HIS A 666 -31.29 -16.67 21.99
CA HIS A 666 -32.68 -16.87 22.42
C HIS A 666 -33.54 -17.56 21.36
N LYS A 667 -33.51 -17.06 20.14
CA LYS A 667 -34.17 -17.64 18.97
C LYS A 667 -33.70 -19.08 18.71
N LEU A 668 -32.39 -19.32 18.80
CA LEU A 668 -31.82 -20.64 18.62
C LEU A 668 -32.28 -21.63 19.68
N CYS A 669 -32.26 -21.28 20.98
CA CYS A 669 -32.74 -22.15 22.07
C CYS A 669 -34.22 -22.53 21.86
N GLN A 670 -35.06 -21.58 21.41
CA GLN A 670 -36.45 -21.82 21.06
C GLN A 670 -36.57 -22.75 19.84
N GLU A 671 -35.77 -22.53 18.78
CA GLU A 671 -35.77 -23.39 17.57
C GLU A 671 -35.40 -24.84 17.91
N LEU A 672 -34.48 -25.05 18.86
CA LEU A 672 -34.07 -26.38 19.35
C LEU A 672 -34.99 -26.98 20.41
N ASN A 673 -36.10 -26.34 20.76
CA ASN A 673 -36.99 -26.71 21.85
C ASN A 673 -36.25 -26.81 23.20
N CYS A 674 -35.23 -26.02 23.41
CA CYS A 674 -34.41 -25.98 24.61
C CYS A 674 -34.78 -24.85 25.59
N GLY A 675 -35.95 -24.21 25.36
CA GLY A 675 -36.40 -23.06 26.14
C GLY A 675 -35.72 -21.75 25.68
N ASN A 676 -35.54 -20.83 26.63
CA ASN A 676 -34.85 -19.56 26.33
C ASN A 676 -33.34 -19.69 26.60
N ALA A 677 -32.54 -18.78 26.07
CA ALA A 677 -31.13 -18.70 26.40
C ALA A 677 -30.94 -18.12 27.80
N ILE A 678 -30.02 -18.67 28.53
CA ILE A 678 -29.54 -18.16 29.82
C ILE A 678 -28.38 -17.22 29.57
N ASP A 679 -27.42 -17.67 28.76
CA ASP A 679 -26.13 -17.03 28.57
C ASP A 679 -25.48 -17.55 27.28
N GLU A 680 -24.57 -16.73 26.75
CA GLU A 680 -23.60 -17.11 25.73
C GLU A 680 -22.20 -16.87 26.24
N SER A 681 -21.30 -17.75 25.90
CA SER A 681 -19.88 -17.61 26.20
C SER A 681 -19.05 -17.84 24.94
N LEU A 682 -17.87 -17.21 24.92
CA LEU A 682 -16.86 -17.42 23.89
C LEU A 682 -15.87 -18.45 24.44
N GLU A 683 -15.97 -19.67 23.95
CA GLU A 683 -15.03 -20.73 24.32
C GLU A 683 -13.86 -20.77 23.32
N GLN A 684 -12.89 -21.62 23.62
CA GLN A 684 -11.61 -21.81 22.99
C GLN A 684 -11.54 -21.43 21.49
N LYS A 685 -10.40 -20.85 21.07
CA LYS A 685 -10.14 -20.48 19.68
C LYS A 685 -10.32 -21.68 18.74
N ALA A 686 -11.00 -21.45 17.63
CA ALA A 686 -11.18 -22.46 16.60
C ALA A 686 -9.81 -22.88 16.03
N THR A 687 -9.45 -24.14 16.17
CA THR A 687 -8.25 -24.74 15.54
C THR A 687 -8.56 -25.38 14.19
N GLN A 688 -9.85 -25.41 13.82
CA GLN A 688 -10.38 -26.06 12.62
C GLN A 688 -11.27 -25.09 11.85
N GLN A 689 -11.69 -25.50 10.64
CA GLN A 689 -12.68 -24.76 9.87
C GLN A 689 -13.94 -24.50 10.68
N SER A 690 -14.42 -23.29 10.67
CA SER A 690 -15.61 -22.86 11.36
C SER A 690 -16.49 -21.97 10.47
N TYR A 691 -17.77 -21.87 10.82
CA TYR A 691 -18.69 -20.94 10.19
C TYR A 691 -18.64 -19.58 10.89
N HIS A 692 -18.53 -18.55 10.09
CA HIS A 692 -18.90 -17.20 10.48
C HIS A 692 -20.37 -16.99 10.09
N VAL A 693 -21.21 -16.59 11.03
CA VAL A 693 -22.65 -16.46 10.85
C VAL A 693 -23.09 -15.04 11.22
N GLN A 694 -23.89 -14.43 10.36
CA GLN A 694 -24.50 -13.12 10.60
C GLN A 694 -26.02 -13.21 10.39
N CYS A 695 -26.79 -12.90 11.44
CA CYS A 695 -28.23 -12.83 11.42
C CYS A 695 -28.70 -11.37 11.41
N ASP A 696 -29.65 -11.06 10.55
CA ASP A 696 -30.42 -9.82 10.58
C ASP A 696 -31.77 -10.05 11.27
N ASP A 697 -32.39 -8.98 11.73
CA ASP A 697 -33.67 -9.00 12.47
C ASP A 697 -34.80 -9.65 11.68
N HIS A 698 -34.66 -9.72 10.34
CA HIS A 698 -35.65 -10.30 9.42
C HIS A 698 -35.37 -11.75 9.00
N HIS A 699 -34.30 -12.38 9.52
CA HIS A 699 -34.08 -13.80 9.31
C HIS A 699 -34.97 -14.59 10.23
N TYR A 700 -35.86 -15.39 9.64
CA TYR A 700 -36.87 -16.15 10.39
C TYR A 700 -36.25 -17.26 11.26
N ARG A 701 -35.21 -17.91 10.75
CA ARG A 701 -34.49 -18.98 11.43
C ARG A 701 -32.97 -18.87 11.22
N LEU A 702 -32.20 -19.40 12.20
CA LEU A 702 -30.74 -19.39 12.16
C LEU A 702 -30.17 -19.98 10.85
N GLY A 703 -30.78 -21.08 10.37
CA GLY A 703 -30.34 -21.70 9.11
C GLY A 703 -30.48 -20.81 7.86
N GLN A 704 -31.24 -19.72 7.95
CA GLN A 704 -31.36 -18.71 6.88
C GLN A 704 -30.37 -17.55 7.03
N CYS A 705 -29.62 -17.48 8.12
CA CYS A 705 -28.60 -16.44 8.31
C CYS A 705 -27.46 -16.60 7.31
N LYS A 706 -26.79 -15.50 6.99
CA LYS A 706 -25.57 -15.53 6.18
C LYS A 706 -24.51 -16.38 6.87
N ARG A 707 -23.83 -17.25 6.12
CA ARG A 707 -22.76 -18.08 6.65
C ARG A 707 -21.65 -18.27 5.64
N VAL A 708 -20.41 -18.14 6.09
CA VAL A 708 -19.21 -18.39 5.32
C VAL A 708 -18.30 -19.30 6.11
N ILE A 709 -17.72 -20.30 5.46
CA ILE A 709 -16.77 -21.22 6.07
C ILE A 709 -15.34 -20.74 5.85
N GLY A 710 -14.52 -20.80 6.90
CA GLY A 710 -13.12 -20.40 6.82
C GLY A 710 -12.31 -20.87 8.02
N ASN A 711 -11.01 -20.63 7.97
CA ASN A 711 -10.09 -20.87 9.07
C ASN A 711 -9.98 -19.58 9.90
N TYR A 712 -10.90 -19.39 10.82
CA TYR A 712 -10.93 -18.24 11.71
C TYR A 712 -10.19 -18.59 13.01
N ASN A 713 -9.21 -17.75 13.38
CA ASN A 713 -8.58 -17.86 14.71
C ASN A 713 -9.40 -17.12 15.77
N SER A 714 -10.70 -17.36 15.78
CA SER A 714 -11.69 -16.67 16.60
C SER A 714 -12.31 -17.63 17.63
N ALA A 715 -12.89 -17.06 18.69
CA ALA A 715 -13.55 -17.85 19.72
C ALA A 715 -14.83 -18.52 19.19
N LEU A 716 -15.13 -19.72 19.66
CA LEU A 716 -16.34 -20.46 19.32
C LEU A 716 -17.53 -19.94 20.13
N VAL A 717 -18.70 -19.87 19.49
CA VAL A 717 -19.97 -19.54 20.16
C VAL A 717 -20.47 -20.73 20.95
N SER A 718 -20.53 -20.60 22.27
CA SER A 718 -21.12 -21.58 23.18
C SER A 718 -22.36 -21.00 23.81
N ILE A 719 -23.48 -21.73 23.78
CA ILE A 719 -24.81 -21.26 24.18
C ILE A 719 -25.36 -22.18 25.27
N TYR A 720 -25.97 -21.58 26.26
CA TYR A 720 -26.62 -22.29 27.35
C TYR A 720 -28.11 -21.94 27.40
N CYS A 721 -28.96 -22.93 27.18
CA CYS A 721 -30.41 -22.78 27.22
C CYS A 721 -30.96 -23.31 28.57
N TYR A 722 -32.13 -22.82 28.98
CA TYR A 722 -32.74 -23.19 30.27
C TYR A 722 -32.98 -24.70 30.44
N HIS A 723 -33.27 -25.42 29.36
CA HIS A 723 -33.50 -26.86 29.45
C HIS A 723 -32.21 -27.68 29.65
N SER A 724 -31.02 -27.09 29.56
CA SER A 724 -29.76 -27.74 29.93
C SER A 724 -29.53 -27.80 31.44
N LEU A 725 -30.20 -26.93 32.21
CA LEU A 725 -30.03 -26.89 33.65
C LEU A 725 -30.50 -28.17 34.34
N LYS A 726 -29.63 -28.69 35.20
CA LYS A 726 -29.92 -29.81 36.09
C LYS A 726 -29.70 -29.37 37.53
N PHE A 727 -30.51 -29.87 38.44
CA PHE A 727 -30.42 -29.56 39.87
C PHE A 727 -29.88 -30.77 40.66
N LYS A 728 -29.18 -30.49 41.73
CA LYS A 728 -28.90 -31.44 42.79
C LYS A 728 -28.74 -30.71 44.11
N THR A 729 -28.78 -31.42 45.19
CA THR A 729 -28.39 -30.98 46.53
C THR A 729 -27.02 -31.55 46.93
N THR A 730 -26.32 -30.90 47.84
CA THR A 730 -24.98 -31.33 48.29
C THR A 730 -24.97 -32.67 48.96
N LYS A 731 -26.12 -33.10 49.49
CA LYS A 731 -26.36 -34.43 50.06
C LYS A 731 -27.61 -35.06 49.42
N THR A 732 -27.83 -36.34 49.56
CA THR A 732 -29.02 -37.02 49.02
C THR A 732 -30.29 -36.41 49.58
N CYS A 733 -31.15 -35.86 48.76
CA CYS A 733 -32.40 -35.20 49.10
C CYS A 733 -32.29 -34.01 50.09
N GLY A 734 -31.06 -33.41 50.30
CA GLY A 734 -30.97 -32.27 51.22
C GLY A 734 -29.64 -31.53 51.14
N GLY A 735 -29.63 -30.29 51.68
CA GLY A 735 -28.47 -29.42 51.73
C GLY A 735 -28.51 -28.29 50.73
N GLU A 736 -27.33 -27.70 50.41
CA GLU A 736 -27.22 -26.58 49.49
C GLU A 736 -27.66 -26.98 48.08
N LEU A 737 -28.54 -26.19 47.46
CA LEU A 737 -29.03 -26.40 46.09
C LEU A 737 -27.98 -25.99 45.09
N GLN A 738 -27.66 -26.85 44.17
CA GLN A 738 -26.69 -26.66 43.12
C GLN A 738 -27.33 -26.80 41.73
N VAL A 739 -26.87 -26.01 40.80
CA VAL A 739 -27.22 -26.09 39.37
C VAL A 739 -26.00 -26.47 38.57
N LEU A 740 -26.15 -27.34 37.58
CA LEU A 740 -25.09 -27.73 36.68
C LEU A 740 -24.99 -26.67 35.58
N TYR A 741 -23.84 -26.00 35.53
CA TYR A 741 -23.51 -24.98 34.53
C TYR A 741 -22.05 -25.14 34.08
N HIS A 742 -21.73 -25.14 32.79
CA HIS A 742 -20.41 -25.45 32.23
C HIS A 742 -19.77 -26.72 32.83
N ASN A 743 -20.54 -27.76 32.95
CA ASN A 743 -20.11 -29.03 33.57
C ASN A 743 -19.62 -28.93 35.04
N VAL A 744 -19.83 -27.77 35.68
CA VAL A 744 -19.49 -27.52 37.06
C VAL A 744 -20.76 -27.29 37.89
N TRP A 745 -20.85 -27.91 39.03
CA TRP A 745 -21.96 -27.68 39.95
C TRP A 745 -21.73 -26.37 40.72
N LYS A 746 -22.63 -25.40 40.53
CA LYS A 746 -22.62 -24.08 41.16
C LYS A 746 -23.72 -23.96 42.18
N ASN A 747 -23.43 -23.39 43.36
CA ASN A 747 -24.43 -23.08 44.34
C ASN A 747 -25.31 -21.92 43.86
N VAL A 748 -26.58 -21.94 44.27
CA VAL A 748 -27.57 -20.92 43.90
C VAL A 748 -27.94 -20.12 45.12
N SER A 749 -28.10 -18.81 45.00
CA SER A 749 -28.50 -17.90 46.08
C SER A 749 -30.02 -17.81 46.16
N GLU A 750 -30.60 -17.83 47.37
CA GLU A 750 -32.00 -17.50 47.58
C GLU A 750 -32.18 -16.01 47.83
N GLN A 751 -32.78 -15.27 46.89
CA GLN A 751 -33.08 -13.85 47.05
C GLN A 751 -34.46 -13.55 47.65
N SER A 752 -35.43 -14.45 47.49
CA SER A 752 -36.77 -14.34 48.06
C SER A 752 -37.26 -15.70 48.54
N SER A 753 -38.13 -15.74 49.57
CA SER A 753 -38.71 -17.00 50.02
C SER A 753 -39.43 -17.72 48.88
N ILE A 754 -38.89 -18.83 48.52
CA ILE A 754 -39.48 -19.68 47.48
C ILE A 754 -40.76 -20.34 48.05
N GLY A 755 -41.89 -20.20 47.34
CA GLY A 755 -43.11 -20.84 47.72
C GLY A 755 -42.97 -22.38 47.72
N ASP A 756 -43.62 -23.05 48.67
CA ASP A 756 -43.51 -24.51 48.92
C ASP A 756 -43.85 -25.34 47.66
N ASN A 757 -44.75 -24.87 46.82
CA ASN A 757 -45.04 -25.47 45.50
C ASN A 757 -43.82 -25.57 44.56
N PHE A 758 -42.96 -24.57 44.61
CA PHE A 758 -41.71 -24.60 43.79
C PHE A 758 -40.62 -25.45 44.44
N LYS A 759 -40.57 -25.50 45.81
CA LYS A 759 -39.68 -26.42 46.53
C LYS A 759 -40.03 -27.83 46.23
N GLU A 760 -41.33 -28.17 46.20
CA GLU A 760 -41.84 -29.50 45.85
C GLU A 760 -41.41 -29.91 44.43
N LYS A 761 -41.57 -29.02 43.41
CA LYS A 761 -41.12 -29.26 42.06
C LYS A 761 -39.59 -29.42 41.96
N LEU A 762 -38.81 -28.69 42.77
CA LEU A 762 -37.35 -28.85 42.85
C LEU A 762 -37.00 -30.22 43.46
N CYS A 763 -37.68 -30.66 44.52
CA CYS A 763 -37.52 -32.02 45.11
C CYS A 763 -37.81 -33.11 44.06
N GLN A 764 -38.87 -32.96 43.30
CA GLN A 764 -39.22 -33.90 42.22
C GLN A 764 -38.13 -33.85 41.09
N SER A 765 -37.58 -32.69 40.77
CA SER A 765 -36.54 -32.54 39.74
C SER A 765 -35.21 -33.21 40.07
N ILE A 766 -34.95 -33.47 41.36
CA ILE A 766 -33.79 -34.20 41.89
C ILE A 766 -34.10 -35.64 42.29
N ASN A 767 -35.26 -36.15 41.83
CA ASN A 767 -35.78 -37.50 42.16
C ASN A 767 -35.98 -37.77 43.65
N CYS A 768 -36.41 -36.74 44.43
CA CYS A 768 -36.79 -36.86 45.81
C CYS A 768 -38.32 -36.67 45.98
N SER A 769 -38.89 -37.21 47.00
CA SER A 769 -40.30 -36.98 47.41
C SER A 769 -40.45 -35.51 47.84
N GLY A 770 -41.67 -35.09 48.17
CA GLY A 770 -42.02 -33.72 48.53
C GLY A 770 -41.10 -33.05 49.55
N VAL A 771 -41.36 -31.80 49.87
CA VAL A 771 -40.57 -30.99 50.80
C VAL A 771 -40.68 -31.58 52.26
N ASP A 772 -39.61 -31.56 53.01
CA ASP A 772 -39.59 -31.87 54.45
C ASP A 772 -39.91 -30.60 55.25
N PRO A 773 -41.08 -30.53 55.92
CA PRO A 773 -41.54 -29.34 56.62
C PRO A 773 -40.76 -29.06 57.93
N ASP A 774 -40.10 -30.07 58.49
CA ASP A 774 -39.46 -30.00 59.79
C ASP A 774 -38.01 -29.46 59.73
N MET A 775 -37.43 -29.44 58.54
CA MET A 775 -36.05 -29.01 58.31
C MET A 775 -35.98 -27.53 57.93
N LYS A 776 -35.22 -26.75 58.70
CA LYS A 776 -35.01 -25.34 58.47
C LYS A 776 -33.63 -25.08 57.88
N PRO A 777 -33.48 -24.10 56.90
CA PRO A 777 -32.21 -23.72 56.34
C PRO A 777 -31.21 -23.20 57.37
N ASN A 778 -29.98 -23.65 57.32
CA ASN A 778 -28.89 -23.23 58.22
C ASN A 778 -28.03 -22.19 57.58
N ARG A 779 -28.32 -20.89 57.77
CA ARG A 779 -27.66 -19.73 57.13
C ARG A 779 -26.33 -19.36 57.81
N ASN A 780 -25.36 -20.27 57.86
CA ASN A 780 -24.14 -20.04 58.62
C ASN A 780 -22.95 -19.49 57.83
N LYS A 781 -22.93 -19.54 56.50
CA LYS A 781 -21.77 -19.13 55.67
C LYS A 781 -22.21 -18.41 54.39
N GLN A 782 -21.69 -17.20 54.19
CA GLN A 782 -21.82 -16.48 52.94
C GLN A 782 -20.71 -16.90 51.99
N VAL A 783 -21.03 -17.06 50.71
CA VAL A 783 -20.10 -17.38 49.61
C VAL A 783 -20.42 -16.51 48.43
N PHE A 784 -19.46 -16.33 47.51
CA PHE A 784 -19.70 -15.64 46.23
C PHE A 784 -20.48 -16.55 45.32
N LEU A 785 -21.64 -16.06 44.82
CA LEU A 785 -22.58 -16.82 44.02
C LEU A 785 -22.91 -16.09 42.75
N ASP A 786 -22.91 -16.87 41.63
CA ASP A 786 -23.15 -16.39 40.26
C ASP A 786 -24.63 -16.50 39.88
N PHE A 787 -25.41 -17.28 40.62
CA PHE A 787 -26.79 -17.59 40.28
C PHE A 787 -27.73 -17.27 41.45
N ASP A 788 -28.94 -16.75 41.08
CA ASP A 788 -30.06 -16.47 41.94
C ASP A 788 -31.22 -17.40 41.66
N LEU A 789 -31.98 -17.73 42.66
CA LEU A 789 -33.23 -18.42 42.55
C LEU A 789 -34.37 -17.45 42.82
N LYS A 790 -35.11 -17.07 41.78
CA LYS A 790 -36.27 -16.17 41.81
C LYS A 790 -37.45 -16.85 41.09
N CYS A 791 -38.40 -17.33 41.82
CA CYS A 791 -39.59 -17.91 41.23
C CYS A 791 -40.75 -16.91 41.26
N ARG A 792 -41.32 -16.63 40.08
CA ARG A 792 -42.57 -15.88 39.93
C ARG A 792 -43.73 -16.88 39.83
N ASP A 793 -44.89 -16.56 40.39
CA ASP A 793 -46.04 -17.47 40.47
C ASP A 793 -46.55 -18.02 39.13
N GLU A 794 -46.24 -17.32 38.03
CA GLU A 794 -46.62 -17.68 36.66
C GLU A 794 -45.70 -18.75 36.02
N VAL A 795 -44.54 -19.06 36.62
CA VAL A 795 -43.55 -19.94 36.05
C VAL A 795 -43.95 -21.42 36.26
N LYS A 796 -44.10 -22.14 35.15
CA LYS A 796 -44.47 -23.57 35.17
C LYS A 796 -43.26 -24.50 35.36
N ASP A 797 -42.14 -24.14 34.85
CA ASP A 797 -40.89 -24.93 34.89
C ASP A 797 -39.87 -24.29 35.81
N VAL A 798 -39.43 -25.02 36.82
CA VAL A 798 -38.48 -24.54 37.86
C VAL A 798 -37.11 -24.07 37.32
N ARG A 799 -36.73 -24.52 36.13
CA ARG A 799 -35.49 -24.08 35.48
C ARG A 799 -35.46 -22.59 35.18
N TYR A 800 -36.62 -22.00 34.87
CA TYR A 800 -36.79 -20.57 34.64
C TYR A 800 -36.73 -19.70 35.90
N CYS A 801 -36.67 -20.31 37.09
CA CYS A 801 -36.42 -19.62 38.35
C CYS A 801 -34.94 -19.25 38.55
N VAL A 802 -34.02 -19.80 37.74
CA VAL A 802 -32.58 -19.57 37.86
C VAL A 802 -32.19 -18.36 37.02
N GLU A 803 -31.67 -17.32 37.67
CA GLU A 803 -31.13 -16.13 37.01
C GLU A 803 -29.62 -16.05 37.18
N LYS A 804 -28.86 -15.84 36.10
CA LYS A 804 -27.40 -15.63 36.15
C LYS A 804 -27.11 -14.17 36.44
N ARG A 805 -26.25 -13.89 37.39
CA ARG A 805 -25.77 -12.54 37.72
C ARG A 805 -24.66 -12.12 36.77
N LYS A 806 -24.56 -10.79 36.52
CA LYS A 806 -23.46 -10.22 35.73
C LYS A 806 -22.11 -10.28 36.48
N GLN A 807 -22.16 -10.26 37.82
CA GLN A 807 -20.99 -10.40 38.70
C GLN A 807 -21.36 -11.24 39.90
N PRO A 808 -20.44 -12.07 40.44
CA PRO A 808 -20.65 -12.83 41.67
C PRO A 808 -20.90 -11.89 42.86
N VAL A 809 -21.89 -12.22 43.68
CA VAL A 809 -22.23 -11.43 44.87
C VAL A 809 -22.15 -12.35 46.10
N GLN A 810 -21.64 -11.84 47.22
CA GLN A 810 -21.59 -12.53 48.48
C GLN A 810 -23.02 -12.71 49.00
N SER A 811 -23.48 -13.96 49.11
CA SER A 811 -24.83 -14.30 49.55
C SER A 811 -24.85 -15.68 50.23
N PHE A 812 -25.98 -16.01 50.84
CA PHE A 812 -26.21 -17.34 51.38
C PHE A 812 -26.68 -18.32 50.29
N PRO A 813 -26.10 -19.56 50.23
CA PRO A 813 -26.63 -20.60 49.38
C PRO A 813 -28.08 -20.93 49.73
N ALA A 814 -28.90 -21.18 48.70
CA ALA A 814 -30.22 -21.72 48.88
C ALA A 814 -30.10 -23.17 49.40
N GLU A 815 -30.80 -23.50 50.46
CA GLU A 815 -30.89 -24.86 50.97
C GLU A 815 -32.26 -25.46 50.71
N LEU A 816 -32.26 -26.71 50.26
CA LEU A 816 -33.46 -27.48 49.99
C LEU A 816 -33.39 -28.79 50.74
N TYR A 817 -34.45 -29.08 51.47
CA TYR A 817 -34.61 -30.34 52.18
C TYR A 817 -35.91 -31.02 51.74
N CYS A 818 -35.77 -32.25 51.23
CA CYS A 818 -36.85 -33.03 50.69
C CYS A 818 -37.06 -34.27 51.59
N GLN A 819 -38.23 -34.82 51.57
CA GLN A 819 -38.56 -36.06 52.28
C GLN A 819 -37.59 -37.16 51.87
N GLY A 820 -37.06 -37.89 52.87
CA GLY A 820 -36.04 -38.92 52.70
C GLY A 820 -34.59 -38.38 52.92
N TYR A 821 -34.44 -37.12 53.32
CA TYR A 821 -33.19 -36.65 53.83
C TYR A 821 -32.86 -37.22 55.19
N VAL A 822 -31.69 -37.79 55.37
CA VAL A 822 -31.16 -38.29 56.66
C VAL A 822 -30.09 -37.37 57.13
N PRO A 823 -30.26 -36.57 58.22
CA PRO A 823 -29.25 -35.76 58.83
C PRO A 823 -28.06 -36.61 59.27
N ASP A 824 -26.82 -36.10 59.00
CA ASP A 824 -25.65 -36.75 59.59
C ASP A 824 -25.75 -36.66 61.11
N ILE A 825 -25.90 -37.78 61.75
CA ILE A 825 -25.83 -37.89 63.22
C ILE A 825 -24.42 -37.48 63.60
N VAL A 826 -24.28 -36.31 64.21
CA VAL A 826 -23.02 -35.85 64.79
C VAL A 826 -22.65 -36.85 65.90
N LYS A 827 -21.77 -37.78 65.61
CA LYS A 827 -21.11 -38.57 66.65
C LYS A 827 -20.40 -37.59 67.55
N PRO A 828 -20.56 -37.64 68.87
CA PRO A 828 -19.82 -36.80 69.79
C PRO A 828 -18.35 -37.09 69.58
N PRO A 829 -17.45 -36.08 69.77
CA PRO A 829 -16.02 -36.24 69.54
C PRO A 829 -15.46 -37.32 70.43
N VAL A 830 -14.91 -38.35 69.85
CA VAL A 830 -14.16 -39.40 70.54
C VAL A 830 -12.90 -38.74 71.13
N PRO A 831 -12.64 -38.88 72.43
CA PRO A 831 -11.42 -38.28 73.02
C PRO A 831 -10.21 -38.93 72.36
N PRO A 832 -9.13 -38.15 72.09
CA PRO A 832 -7.98 -38.66 71.40
C PRO A 832 -7.29 -39.80 72.15
N PRO A 833 -6.88 -40.85 71.44
CA PRO A 833 -6.19 -41.98 72.10
C PRO A 833 -4.85 -41.46 72.62
N LYS A 834 -4.51 -41.75 73.85
CA LYS A 834 -3.29 -41.37 74.63
C LYS A 834 -1.98 -41.86 74.01
N ASN A 835 -1.98 -42.45 72.87
CA ASN A 835 -0.81 -43.04 72.22
C ASN A 835 -0.24 -42.25 71.02
N LEU A 836 -0.83 -41.06 70.69
CA LEU A 836 -0.35 -40.30 69.60
C LEU A 836 1.06 -39.66 69.79
N VAL A 837 1.37 -39.35 71.06
CA VAL A 837 2.68 -38.76 71.42
C VAL A 837 3.85 -39.76 71.19
N SER A 838 3.57 -41.04 71.48
CA SER A 838 4.55 -42.13 71.32
C SER A 838 4.85 -42.40 69.81
N ILE A 839 3.79 -42.30 68.99
CA ILE A 839 3.95 -42.48 67.52
C ILE A 839 4.72 -41.33 66.92
N ILE A 840 4.49 -40.09 67.37
CA ILE A 840 5.21 -38.89 66.88
C ILE A 840 6.66 -38.94 67.27
N ILE A 841 6.97 -39.37 68.50
CA ILE A 841 8.35 -39.54 68.97
C ILE A 841 9.04 -40.68 68.16
N GLY A 842 8.33 -41.81 67.92
CA GLY A 842 8.84 -42.90 67.14
C GLY A 842 9.18 -42.53 65.72
N VAL A 843 8.30 -41.80 65.05
CA VAL A 843 8.50 -41.29 63.67
C VAL A 843 9.58 -40.24 63.61
N GLY A 844 9.68 -39.35 64.62
CA GLY A 844 10.77 -38.37 64.74
C GLY A 844 12.15 -39.03 64.87
N LEU A 845 12.24 -40.04 65.68
CA LEU A 845 13.49 -40.80 65.89
C LEU A 845 13.90 -41.56 64.63
N LEU A 846 12.89 -42.13 63.90
CA LEU A 846 13.12 -42.81 62.61
C LEU A 846 13.65 -41.87 61.57
N LEU A 847 13.09 -40.65 61.46
CA LEU A 847 13.54 -39.63 60.52
C LEU A 847 14.97 -39.14 60.80
N VAL A 848 15.30 -38.97 62.09
CA VAL A 848 16.69 -38.63 62.55
C VAL A 848 17.67 -39.75 62.20
N LEU A 849 17.28 -41.01 62.36
CA LEU A 849 18.09 -42.18 62.03
C LEU A 849 18.33 -42.28 60.53
N VAL A 850 17.28 -42.04 59.71
CA VAL A 850 17.41 -42.01 58.29
C VAL A 850 18.31 -40.83 57.78
N ALA A 851 18.19 -39.66 58.45
CA ALA A 851 19.06 -38.53 58.14
C ALA A 851 20.54 -38.81 58.49
N LEU A 852 20.78 -39.47 59.60
CA LEU A 852 22.13 -39.90 60.01
C LEU A 852 22.70 -40.96 59.01
N ILE A 853 21.89 -41.90 58.57
CA ILE A 853 22.28 -42.85 57.51
C ILE A 853 22.61 -42.14 56.20
N ILE A 854 21.85 -41.14 55.81
CA ILE A 854 22.12 -40.38 54.58
C ILE A 854 23.43 -39.57 54.70
N VAL A 855 23.68 -38.96 55.86
CA VAL A 855 24.94 -38.28 56.17
C VAL A 855 26.10 -39.25 56.18
N PHE A 856 25.95 -40.43 56.76
CA PHE A 856 26.96 -41.48 56.82
C PHE A 856 27.28 -42.01 55.40
N VAL A 857 26.24 -42.27 54.62
CA VAL A 857 26.41 -42.70 53.22
C VAL A 857 27.08 -41.57 52.35
N ARG A 858 26.70 -40.33 52.53
CA ARG A 858 27.38 -39.21 51.88
C ARG A 858 28.84 -39.03 52.35
N PHE A 859 29.17 -39.34 53.60
CA PHE A 859 30.55 -39.30 54.11
C PHE A 859 31.41 -40.42 53.52
N PHE A 860 30.87 -41.63 53.35
CA PHE A 860 31.54 -42.74 52.69
C PHE A 860 31.69 -42.57 51.22
N LEU A 861 30.69 -42.01 50.53
CA LEU A 861 30.76 -41.77 49.10
C LEU A 861 31.71 -40.62 48.71
N ARG A 862 32.11 -39.74 49.66
CA ARG A 862 33.12 -38.72 49.47
C ARG A 862 34.59 -39.22 49.57
N LYS A 863 34.84 -40.45 50.07
CA LYS A 863 36.19 -41.00 50.19
C LYS A 863 36.67 -41.90 49.02
N GLY A 864 35.84 -42.08 48.04
CA GLY A 864 36.20 -42.93 46.86
C GLY A 864 35.88 -42.33 45.54
N LYS A 865 36.73 -41.41 45.06
CA LYS A 865 36.95 -41.25 43.63
C LYS A 865 38.17 -40.38 43.38
N LYS A 866 39.27 -41.06 43.13
CA LYS A 866 40.25 -40.61 42.13
C LYS A 866 40.11 -41.54 40.95
N SER A 867 40.12 -40.93 39.78
CA SER A 867 40.59 -41.45 38.50
C SER A 867 39.59 -42.12 37.54
N SER A 868 39.44 -41.44 36.43
CA SER A 868 39.61 -41.87 35.03
C SER A 868 38.36 -42.06 34.19
N ARG A 869 38.25 -41.09 33.28
CA ARG A 869 38.11 -41.20 31.81
C ARG A 869 36.97 -41.98 31.18
N MET A 870 36.39 -41.22 30.26
CA MET A 870 35.87 -41.55 28.92
C MET A 870 34.34 -41.70 28.76
N LEU A 871 33.88 -40.76 27.94
CA LEU A 871 32.70 -40.72 27.10
C LEU A 871 32.50 -42.02 26.25
N PRO A 872 31.41 -42.25 25.53
CA PRO A 872 30.28 -41.41 25.19
C PRO A 872 28.91 -42.11 25.12
N GLY A 873 27.90 -41.36 24.87
CA GLY A 873 26.77 -41.81 24.04
C GLY A 873 25.37 -41.76 24.64
N LYS A 874 24.61 -40.89 24.07
CA LYS A 874 23.27 -41.05 23.54
C LYS A 874 22.11 -41.51 24.43
N ASP A 875 21.13 -40.68 24.31
CA ASP A 875 19.69 -40.87 24.07
C ASP A 875 18.74 -41.10 25.22
N VAL A 876 17.74 -40.25 25.14
CA VAL A 876 16.31 -40.55 25.12
C VAL A 876 15.53 -40.45 26.41
N PHE A 877 14.57 -39.53 26.31
CA PHE A 877 13.18 -39.50 26.76
C PHE A 877 12.77 -39.43 28.21
N GLU A 878 11.76 -38.62 28.30
CA GLU A 878 10.53 -38.58 29.04
C GLU A 878 10.54 -37.93 30.40
N GLU A 879 9.84 -36.83 30.46
CA GLU A 879 8.40 -36.62 30.73
C GLU A 879 8.05 -36.65 32.21
N PHE A 880 7.16 -35.77 32.50
CA PHE A 880 6.25 -35.62 33.63
C PHE A 880 6.59 -34.61 34.75
N GLU A 881 5.81 -33.62 34.60
CA GLU A 881 4.65 -33.10 35.33
C GLU A 881 4.92 -32.31 36.59
N SER A 882 4.30 -31.16 36.52
CA SER A 882 3.38 -30.48 37.41
C SER A 882 3.80 -30.17 38.81
N GLY A 883 3.41 -29.03 39.19
CA GLY A 883 3.25 -28.65 40.59
C GLY A 883 3.41 -27.17 40.84
N ASP A 884 2.30 -26.50 40.67
CA ASP A 884 1.75 -25.45 41.52
C ASP A 884 2.66 -24.96 42.64
N TYR A 885 2.65 -23.68 42.81
CA TYR A 885 2.16 -22.94 43.98
C TYR A 885 2.50 -21.47 43.87
N GLU A 886 1.44 -20.72 43.76
CA GLU A 886 0.88 -19.74 44.67
C GLU A 886 1.64 -18.42 44.84
N ALA A 887 0.81 -17.45 44.52
CA ALA A 887 0.88 -16.04 44.78
C ALA A 887 1.09 -15.67 46.24
N VAL A 888 1.71 -14.57 46.50
CA VAL A 888 1.31 -13.58 47.51
C VAL A 888 1.60 -12.19 46.98
N GLU A 889 0.53 -11.41 47.00
CA GLU A 889 0.37 -9.95 46.95
C GLU A 889 1.47 -9.14 47.72
N ASN A 890 1.83 -7.97 47.31
CA ASN A 890 1.17 -6.72 47.59
C ASN A 890 2.01 -5.50 47.20
N ASN A 891 1.28 -4.60 46.57
CA ASN A 891 1.17 -3.17 46.76
C ASN A 891 2.29 -2.20 46.42
N GLU A 892 1.79 -1.28 45.64
CA GLU A 892 1.87 0.18 45.65
C GLU A 892 2.99 0.91 44.89
N ILE A 893 2.48 1.63 43.93
CA ILE A 893 2.95 2.82 43.22
C ILE A 893 3.26 3.92 44.24
N PRO A 894 4.22 4.88 44.07
CA PRO A 894 4.07 5.87 42.98
C PRO A 894 5.37 6.47 42.40
N SER A 895 5.16 6.88 41.13
CA SER A 895 5.63 8.12 40.47
C SER A 895 6.98 8.74 40.73
N THR A 896 7.52 9.16 39.62
CA THR A 896 8.13 10.44 39.27
C THR A 896 9.64 10.56 39.11
N PHE A 897 9.94 11.20 38.01
CA PHE A 897 11.06 12.08 37.63
C PHE A 897 12.41 11.48 37.23
N ARG A 898 12.62 11.57 35.88
CA ARG A 898 13.51 12.52 35.14
C ARG A 898 15.01 12.46 35.39
N SER A 899 15.68 12.44 34.28
CA SER A 899 16.93 13.10 33.89
C SER A 899 18.20 12.30 33.96
N GLU A 900 18.71 12.18 32.75
CA GLU A 900 20.04 12.64 32.30
C GLU A 900 21.29 11.93 32.79
N ALA A 901 21.98 11.57 31.77
CA ALA A 901 23.40 11.83 31.51
C ALA A 901 24.42 10.80 31.96
N ASP A 902 25.06 10.38 30.92
CA ASP A 902 26.50 10.33 30.71
C ASP A 902 27.38 9.18 31.26
N PHE A 903 28.07 8.73 30.27
CA PHE A 903 29.52 8.44 30.19
C PHE A 903 30.04 7.00 30.37
N ILE A 904 30.59 6.56 29.21
CA ILE A 904 31.96 5.96 29.06
C ILE A 904 32.16 4.54 29.63
N SER A 905 32.63 3.59 28.95
CA SER A 905 33.74 3.36 28.03
C SER A 905 34.08 1.88 27.98
N GLU A 906 34.38 1.49 26.77
CA GLU A 906 35.56 0.74 26.32
C GLU A 906 35.67 -0.77 26.59
N ASN A 907 35.90 -1.37 25.46
CA ASN A 907 36.87 -2.40 25.07
C ASN A 907 36.46 -3.84 25.35
N ASP A 908 36.62 -4.79 24.46
CA ASP A 908 37.56 -5.07 23.37
C ASP A 908 37.01 -6.18 22.47
N ALA A 909 37.28 -6.04 21.20
CA ALA A 909 37.34 -7.13 20.22
C ALA A 909 38.66 -7.94 20.45
N PRO A 910 38.93 -9.06 19.80
CA PRO A 910 39.07 -9.12 18.35
C PRO A 910 38.70 -10.43 17.63
N SER A 911 38.38 -10.26 16.35
CA SER A 911 38.96 -10.90 15.13
C SER A 911 39.10 -12.42 15.09
N ALA A 912 38.95 -13.09 14.04
CA ALA A 912 39.21 -12.97 12.64
C ALA A 912 38.92 -14.27 11.92
N SER A 913 38.65 -14.10 10.64
CA SER A 913 39.13 -14.89 9.48
C SER A 913 38.58 -16.32 9.34
N SER A 914 38.22 -16.80 8.22
CA SER A 914 38.49 -16.62 6.80
C SER A 914 37.78 -17.71 6.05
N LEU A 915 37.36 -17.35 4.83
CA LEU A 915 37.00 -18.26 3.73
C LEU A 915 38.16 -19.25 3.38
N PRO A 916 37.99 -20.28 2.59
CA PRO A 916 37.41 -20.23 1.23
C PRO A 916 36.66 -21.51 0.75
N TYR A 917 35.94 -21.33 -0.35
CA TYR A 917 35.76 -22.08 -1.60
C TYR A 917 35.96 -23.62 -1.60
N ASP A 918 35.08 -24.37 -2.15
CA ASP A 918 35.02 -24.95 -3.48
C ASP A 918 33.90 -25.98 -3.61
N ASP A 919 33.20 -25.81 -4.66
CA ASP A 919 32.72 -26.65 -5.76
C ASP A 919 32.40 -28.12 -5.56
N ILE A 920 31.34 -28.48 -6.33
CA ILE A 920 31.15 -29.67 -7.17
C ILE A 920 30.20 -30.76 -6.65
N ASP A 921 29.10 -30.83 -7.39
CA ASP A 921 28.40 -31.93 -8.07
C ASP A 921 27.70 -33.06 -7.33
N GLU A 922 26.54 -33.23 -7.92
CA GLU A 922 25.84 -34.45 -8.36
C GLU A 922 25.06 -35.32 -7.37
N ALA A 923 23.78 -35.25 -7.69
CA ALA A 923 22.86 -36.36 -8.03
C ALA A 923 22.44 -37.37 -6.96
N THR A 924 21.21 -37.60 -7.06
CA THR A 924 20.39 -38.82 -7.02
C THR A 924 19.35 -38.91 -5.91
N GLU A 925 18.12 -38.91 -6.42
CA GLU A 925 16.99 -39.82 -6.17
C GLU A 925 16.71 -40.33 -4.76
N ALA A 926 15.51 -40.09 -4.32
CA ALA A 926 14.52 -41.15 -4.10
C ALA A 926 13.19 -40.59 -3.52
N GLN A 927 12.16 -40.70 -4.31
CA GLN A 927 10.77 -40.96 -3.87
C GLN A 927 10.71 -42.36 -3.21
N PRO A 928 9.56 -42.90 -2.73
CA PRO A 928 8.22 -42.34 -2.46
C PRO A 928 7.56 -42.96 -1.21
N LEU A 929 6.29 -42.66 -0.95
CA LEU A 929 5.26 -43.70 -0.73
C LEU A 929 3.89 -43.07 -0.39
N ASN A 930 3.00 -43.24 -1.31
CA ASN A 930 1.54 -43.34 -1.14
C ASN A 930 1.17 -44.81 -0.77
N PRO A 931 -0.08 -45.21 -0.70
CA PRO A 931 -1.41 -44.68 -0.55
C PRO A 931 -2.30 -45.56 0.41
N PRO A 932 -3.57 -45.88 0.27
CA PRO A 932 -4.55 -46.01 -0.83
C PRO A 932 -5.93 -45.44 -0.51
N GLY A 933 -6.81 -45.27 -1.36
CA GLY A 933 -7.53 -45.87 -2.42
C GLY A 933 -9.00 -45.52 -2.33
N VAL A 934 -9.85 -45.54 -3.24
CA VAL A 934 -10.41 -46.41 -4.22
C VAL A 934 -11.64 -45.75 -4.84
N MET A 935 -11.79 -45.78 -6.07
CA MET A 935 -12.67 -46.19 -7.13
C MET A 935 -13.71 -45.18 -7.60
N ALA A 936 -14.10 -45.09 -8.84
CA ALA A 936 -13.97 -45.70 -10.15
C ALA A 936 -14.93 -44.92 -11.06
N ALA A 937 -14.86 -44.80 -12.26
CA ALA A 937 -14.66 -45.44 -13.54
C ALA A 937 -15.44 -44.60 -14.55
N ALA A 938 -15.17 -44.47 -15.72
CA ALA A 938 -14.73 -45.09 -16.95
C ALA A 938 -15.28 -44.18 -18.06
N SER A 939 -14.81 -44.10 -19.24
CA SER A 939 -14.02 -44.82 -20.12
C SER A 939 -13.93 -44.10 -21.48
N ARG A 940 -12.85 -44.25 -22.12
CA ARG A 940 -12.57 -44.75 -23.50
C ARG A 940 -12.48 -43.66 -24.56
N ASP A 941 -11.66 -43.66 -25.44
CA ASP A 941 -10.54 -44.41 -26.04
C ASP A 941 -9.99 -43.47 -27.12
N SER A 942 -8.90 -43.45 -27.74
CA SER A 942 -7.79 -44.38 -27.87
C SER A 942 -6.88 -43.88 -28.99
N TYR A 943 -5.56 -44.11 -28.81
CA TYR A 943 -4.52 -44.40 -29.83
C TYR A 943 -3.99 -43.29 -30.73
N MET A 944 -2.77 -43.06 -30.59
CA MET A 944 -1.45 -43.58 -30.82
C MET A 944 -0.77 -43.09 -32.09
N ASN A 945 0.44 -42.61 -31.86
CA ASN A 945 1.72 -42.79 -32.60
C ASN A 945 1.84 -42.20 -34.00
N ASP A 946 2.84 -41.57 -34.28
CA ASP A 946 4.29 -41.64 -34.25
C ASP A 946 4.86 -41.44 -35.66
N ASP A 947 5.94 -40.71 -35.72
CA ASP A 947 6.99 -40.72 -36.74
C ASP A 947 6.78 -40.14 -38.15
N GLY A 948 7.53 -39.10 -38.40
CA GLY A 948 8.60 -39.15 -39.43
C GLY A 948 8.31 -38.55 -40.79
N LEU A 949 9.03 -37.49 -41.07
CA LEU A 949 9.79 -37.20 -42.30
C LEU A 949 9.07 -36.88 -43.61
N ASP A 950 9.40 -35.71 -44.10
CA ASP A 950 9.80 -35.33 -45.46
C ASP A 950 8.79 -35.22 -46.63
N GLU A 951 8.89 -34.02 -47.16
CA GLU A 951 8.98 -33.59 -48.55
C GLU A 951 7.76 -33.61 -49.52
N ASN A 952 7.54 -32.39 -49.98
CA ASN A 952 7.24 -32.05 -51.40
C ASN A 952 5.87 -32.21 -51.99
N ALA A 953 5.41 -31.05 -52.44
CA ALA A 953 4.90 -30.75 -53.78
C ALA A 953 3.42 -30.95 -54.05
N ASP A 954 2.92 -29.86 -54.60
CA ASP A 954 1.92 -29.68 -55.66
C ASP A 954 0.44 -29.96 -55.40
N GLY A 955 -0.24 -28.87 -55.47
CA GLY A 955 -1.23 -28.61 -56.47
C GLY A 955 -2.66 -29.10 -56.20
N VAL A 956 -3.52 -28.18 -56.48
CA VAL A 956 -4.90 -28.33 -57.00
C VAL A 956 -6.04 -27.93 -56.06
N THR A 957 -6.62 -26.83 -56.43
CA THR A 957 -7.96 -26.28 -56.25
C THR A 957 -9.07 -27.32 -56.04
N TYR A 958 -10.02 -27.01 -55.14
CA TYR A 958 -11.44 -26.98 -55.50
C TYR A 958 -12.26 -26.20 -54.44
N GLU A 959 -13.19 -25.47 -54.99
CA GLU A 959 -14.23 -24.60 -54.48
C GLU A 959 -15.24 -25.30 -53.54
N GLY A 960 -15.90 -24.53 -52.74
CA GLY A 960 -17.14 -24.94 -52.08
C GLY A 960 -17.58 -24.04 -50.93
N GLU A 961 -18.22 -22.97 -51.29
CA GLU A 961 -19.45 -22.34 -50.76
C GLU A 961 -19.58 -21.99 -49.31
N ASP A 962 -19.64 -20.68 -49.14
CA ASP A 962 -20.20 -19.88 -48.07
C ASP A 962 -21.74 -19.99 -47.99
N PRO A 963 -22.36 -19.74 -46.88
CA PRO A 963 -23.59 -18.97 -46.90
C PRO A 963 -23.47 -17.67 -46.10
N GLN A 964 -23.76 -16.62 -46.81
CA GLN A 964 -24.05 -15.25 -46.47
C GLN A 964 -25.08 -15.13 -45.34
N GLU A 965 -24.90 -14.14 -44.47
CA GLU A 965 -25.97 -13.40 -43.89
C GLU A 965 -25.75 -11.89 -44.01
N ASN A 966 -26.83 -11.27 -44.46
CA ASN A 966 -27.05 -9.96 -44.99
C ASN A 966 -26.80 -8.85 -43.99
N TYR A 967 -26.15 -7.81 -44.50
CA TYR A 967 -26.27 -6.41 -44.00
C TYR A 967 -27.13 -5.66 -45.01
N ASP A 968 -28.19 -5.02 -44.52
CA ASP A 968 -28.92 -3.99 -45.25
C ASP A 968 -28.37 -2.62 -44.91
N ASP A 969 -27.68 -2.04 -45.89
CA ASP A 969 -27.36 -0.61 -45.99
C ASP A 969 -28.59 0.14 -46.55
N ILE A 970 -28.94 1.25 -45.92
CA ILE A 970 -29.80 2.25 -46.57
C ILE A 970 -29.06 3.57 -46.61
N GLU A 971 -28.64 3.93 -47.80
CA GLU A 971 -28.13 5.25 -48.22
C GLU A 971 -29.22 6.31 -48.23
N ALA A 972 -28.81 7.50 -47.82
CA ALA A 972 -29.57 8.75 -47.98
C ALA A 972 -29.28 9.43 -49.30
N GLY A 973 -30.32 9.92 -49.92
CA GLY A 973 -30.22 10.88 -51.01
C GLY A 973 -31.42 11.84 -51.07
N PRO A 974 -31.24 13.06 -51.52
CA PRO A 974 -32.06 14.19 -51.16
C PRO A 974 -33.14 14.53 -52.20
N VAL A 975 -34.30 15.07 -51.75
CA VAL A 975 -35.16 15.91 -52.61
C VAL A 975 -35.84 16.98 -51.82
N THR A 976 -35.67 18.19 -52.35
CA THR A 976 -36.31 19.48 -52.09
C THR A 976 -37.82 19.47 -52.34
N THR A 977 -38.50 20.38 -51.68
CA THR A 977 -39.43 21.47 -52.08
C THR A 977 -40.66 21.63 -51.22
N GLN A 978 -40.77 22.84 -50.68
CA GLN A 978 -41.88 23.84 -50.62
C GLN A 978 -43.27 23.27 -50.28
N THR A 979 -44.04 23.85 -49.38
CA THR A 979 -44.64 25.20 -49.33
C THR A 979 -45.63 25.32 -48.19
N LYS A 980 -45.63 26.58 -47.59
CA LYS A 980 -46.78 27.36 -47.05
C LYS A 980 -47.60 26.90 -45.83
N ALA A 981 -47.51 27.72 -44.86
CA ALA A 981 -48.37 28.86 -44.44
C ALA A 981 -49.53 28.40 -43.55
N GLU A 982 -49.94 29.01 -42.50
CA GLU A 982 -50.19 30.33 -41.95
C GLU A 982 -50.46 30.18 -40.45
N VAL A 983 -50.01 31.04 -39.59
CA VAL A 983 -50.43 32.36 -39.10
C VAL A 983 -51.20 32.34 -37.77
N HIS A 984 -50.81 33.32 -36.95
CA HIS A 984 -51.39 33.95 -35.76
C HIS A 984 -50.88 33.42 -34.38
N ASP A 985 -50.52 34.21 -33.42
CA ASP A 985 -50.29 35.66 -33.27
C ASP A 985 -49.49 35.92 -32.02
N SER A 986 -48.65 36.90 -32.10
CA SER A 986 -48.06 37.60 -30.93
C SER A 986 -49.04 38.60 -30.32
N PRO A 987 -48.78 39.17 -29.13
CA PRO A 987 -47.86 40.29 -29.07
C PRO A 987 -46.98 40.45 -27.80
N SER A 988 -45.82 40.97 -28.09
CA SER A 988 -44.96 41.93 -27.44
C SER A 988 -45.58 42.87 -26.40
N ILE A 989 -44.73 43.24 -25.41
CA ILE A 989 -44.52 44.65 -24.97
C ILE A 989 -43.23 44.73 -24.17
N THR A 990 -42.23 45.40 -24.71
CA THR A 990 -41.25 46.20 -23.98
C THR A 990 -41.80 47.59 -23.86
N PRO A 991 -41.32 48.49 -23.01
CA PRO A 991 -40.02 49.13 -23.11
C PRO A 991 -39.36 49.72 -21.83
N LYS A 992 -38.05 49.96 -21.96
CA LYS A 992 -37.23 51.12 -21.54
C LYS A 992 -37.45 51.72 -20.12
N GLY A 993 -36.37 51.94 -19.41
CA GLY A 993 -35.43 53.03 -19.58
C GLY A 993 -34.56 53.22 -18.33
N ASP A 994 -33.34 53.51 -18.58
CA ASP A 994 -32.44 54.56 -18.13
C ASP A 994 -32.02 54.69 -16.68
N SER A 995 -30.70 54.62 -16.60
CA SER A 995 -29.79 55.66 -16.06
C SER A 995 -29.25 55.55 -14.65
N ALA A 996 -27.96 55.28 -14.60
CA ALA A 996 -26.89 56.12 -14.03
C ALA A 996 -26.69 56.15 -12.52
N ALA A 997 -25.41 56.02 -12.25
CA ALA A 997 -24.59 56.67 -11.20
C ALA A 997 -24.09 55.79 -10.05
N ALA A 998 -22.77 55.60 -10.07
CA ALA A 998 -21.90 55.36 -8.93
C ALA A 998 -21.55 56.67 -8.21
N PRO A 999 -20.61 56.66 -7.24
CA PRO A 999 -20.59 56.18 -5.85
C PRO A 999 -20.61 57.40 -4.87
N PRO A 1000 -20.24 57.40 -3.60
CA PRO A 1000 -18.93 57.11 -3.01
C PRO A 1000 -18.86 56.59 -1.55
N ASP A 1001 -17.67 56.04 -1.23
CA ASP A 1001 -16.84 56.28 -0.07
C ASP A 1001 -17.26 56.07 1.39
N LEU A 1002 -16.33 55.29 2.05
CA LEU A 1002 -15.66 55.49 3.34
C LEU A 1002 -16.44 55.31 4.65
N VAL A 1003 -15.92 54.44 5.51
CA VAL A 1003 -15.23 54.71 6.80
C VAL A 1003 -15.30 53.51 7.72
N GLN A 1004 -14.12 53.00 8.07
CA GLN A 1004 -13.55 52.55 9.29
C GLN A 1004 -14.38 52.43 10.59
N GLY A 1005 -14.01 51.41 11.37
CA GLY A 1005 -14.17 51.34 12.81
C GLY A 1005 -14.29 49.94 13.27
N ASP A 1006 -13.27 49.32 13.63
CA ASP A 1006 -12.60 48.99 14.90
C ASP A 1006 -13.50 48.38 15.96
N ASP A 1007 -12.93 47.33 16.49
CA ASP A 1007 -12.88 46.89 17.88
C ASP A 1007 -13.97 45.95 18.45
N ASP A 1008 -13.41 44.83 18.84
CA ASP A 1008 -13.28 44.24 20.17
C ASP A 1008 -14.27 43.19 20.68
N TYR A 1009 -13.63 42.02 20.98
CA TYR A 1009 -13.77 41.20 22.18
C TYR A 1009 -15.10 40.52 22.55
N LEU A 1010 -15.11 39.23 22.66
CA LEU A 1010 -15.06 38.39 23.89
C LEU A 1010 -15.72 37.02 23.63
N VAL A 1011 -14.98 35.97 23.93
CA VAL A 1011 -15.39 34.67 24.46
C VAL A 1011 -15.66 34.88 25.96
N PRO A 1012 -16.38 34.09 26.77
CA PRO A 1012 -16.61 32.65 26.75
C PRO A 1012 -17.94 32.12 27.33
N GLY A 1013 -18.01 30.78 27.48
CA GLY A 1013 -18.71 30.12 28.59
C GLY A 1013 -19.75 29.14 28.16
N GLU A 1014 -19.39 27.92 28.21
CA GLU A 1014 -19.76 26.78 29.06
C GLU A 1014 -21.21 26.71 29.55
N ASP A 1015 -21.66 25.46 29.50
CA ASP A 1015 -22.68 24.79 30.29
C ASP A 1015 -24.13 24.71 29.73
N GLY A 1016 -24.49 23.38 29.57
CA GLY A 1016 -25.84 22.88 29.44
C GLY A 1016 -25.88 21.59 28.64
#